data_b7ad92950ca1225f7087d9daf72f72e1
#
_entry.id   b7ad92950ca1225f7087d9daf72f72e1
#
_cell.length_a   1.000
_cell.length_b   1.000
_cell.length_c   1.000
_cell.angle_alpha   90.00
_cell.angle_beta   90.00
_cell.angle_gamma   90.00
#
_symmetry.space_group_name_H-M   'P 1'
#
loop_
_entity.id
_entity.type
_entity.pdbx_description
1 polymer ?
#
loop_
_entity_poly.entity_id
_entity_poly.type
_entity_poly.pdbx_seq_one_letter_code
_entity_poly.pdbx_strand_id
1 'polypeptide(L)'
;MKLMILDGNSIMNRAFYGVKLLSTRDGLYTNAVFGFLNIMEKMRAEELPDALCVAFNLKGPTFRHLQYEGYKATRHAMPEELAAQMPLIKEVLTAMRIPIFAVEGWEADDVMGTVGKSCCAQGWECVIVTGDRDSLQLIDGCVHVKLIISRPGQTTATLYTEELFREEYGFEPLRLIDLKALMGDSSDNIPGVAGVGPKTAKDLLHRFGSLEGVYGHLDEVKDSVRKKLEASRDNAVLSYDLATIRCNAPVEFHPEDCLIQEPDKPALLALFEKLQFIKMIDKYRLREVAPEPAAEKPQPTLTELPKPEGKRALCFTEDGASFAVASEAGVCTGETGVNRDYLTALLQTAELVCADAKSLYRRLDCLGLPRPLRVFDVSLAGYVLSPTENDYSVKKLAAYYLSRETAELTAEASALLALEPVLRQKLQEAALEQVYYEIDLPLCAVLADMEEAGVLVDREQLERFGEMLSRRINASQSAIYGYAGEEFNINSTKKLAEILFEKLELPPVKKTKTGYSTNAEVLEKLKGRHPIIEEILEFRQLTKLKSTYADGLLKVIGDDGRIRTTFQNMVTATGRLSSTEPNLQNIPVRTELGSEIRKMFVPREGCVFVDADYSQIELRVLAHIADDSAMRDAFLSGEDFHTVTASQVFGVPVSEVTPVMRRNAKAVNFGIVYGISKWSLSEDIGVSVWEAEEYINSYLRRFSGVQAYMHDIVDFAKTNGYVTTLYGRRRALPELKSSNFNIRSMGERMALNTPIQGTAADIIKIAMLRVSDALRKQGLQARLVLQVHDELIVECPLEEGETVMEIVRSEMEQAAILSVPLIAEAKAGASWYEAK
;
A
#
# COMPACT_ATOMS: atom_id res chain seq x y z
N MET A 1 -5.69 8.13 43.93
CA MET A 1 -4.91 8.42 42.69
C MET A 1 -4.69 7.13 41.96
N LYS A 2 -4.56 7.19 40.61
CA LYS A 2 -4.45 6.01 39.75
C LYS A 2 -3.15 6.05 38.97
N LEU A 3 -2.33 5.01 39.09
CA LEU A 3 -1.15 4.79 38.26
C LEU A 3 -1.50 3.86 37.08
N MET A 4 -1.06 4.21 35.88
CA MET A 4 -1.06 3.29 34.73
C MET A 4 0.39 2.89 34.41
N ILE A 5 0.68 1.59 34.41
CA ILE A 5 1.97 1.05 34.00
C ILE A 5 1.82 0.23 32.72
N LEU A 6 2.65 0.50 31.72
CA LEU A 6 2.62 -0.19 30.44
C LEU A 6 3.75 -1.21 30.33
N ASP A 7 3.43 -2.39 29.79
CA ASP A 7 4.40 -3.38 29.32
C ASP A 7 5.00 -2.94 27.98
N GLY A 8 6.19 -2.32 28.06
CA GLY A 8 6.84 -1.75 26.88
C GLY A 8 7.16 -2.78 25.79
N ASN A 9 7.64 -3.95 26.16
CA ASN A 9 7.99 -5.01 25.21
C ASN A 9 6.75 -5.62 24.55
N SER A 10 5.74 -5.96 25.32
CA SER A 10 4.51 -6.56 24.80
C SER A 10 3.77 -5.61 23.86
N ILE A 11 3.65 -4.33 24.24
CA ILE A 11 2.97 -3.32 23.43
C ILE A 11 3.76 -3.00 22.15
N MET A 12 5.10 -2.89 22.21
CA MET A 12 5.94 -2.71 21.01
C MET A 12 5.80 -3.86 20.02
N ASN A 13 5.81 -5.11 20.49
CA ASN A 13 5.56 -6.28 19.65
C ASN A 13 4.16 -6.23 19.01
N ARG A 14 3.12 -5.93 19.79
CA ARG A 14 1.76 -5.85 19.27
C ARG A 14 1.59 -4.71 18.25
N ALA A 15 2.19 -3.57 18.51
CA ALA A 15 2.21 -2.44 17.60
C ALA A 15 2.92 -2.79 16.29
N PHE A 16 4.06 -3.47 16.36
CA PHE A 16 4.83 -3.89 15.20
C PHE A 16 4.02 -4.78 14.25
N TYR A 17 3.34 -5.79 14.79
CA TYR A 17 2.53 -6.71 13.98
C TYR A 17 1.12 -6.22 13.69
N GLY A 18 0.61 -5.27 14.45
CA GLY A 18 -0.74 -4.70 14.30
C GLY A 18 -0.81 -3.54 13.31
N VAL A 19 0.28 -2.81 13.10
CA VAL A 19 0.39 -1.69 12.18
C VAL A 19 1.19 -2.13 10.95
N LYS A 20 0.74 -1.76 9.75
CA LYS A 20 1.53 -2.01 8.53
C LYS A 20 2.93 -1.44 8.71
N LEU A 21 3.91 -2.09 8.09
CA LEU A 21 5.29 -1.63 8.15
C LEU A 21 5.37 -0.19 7.60
N LEU A 22 5.76 0.73 8.47
CA LEU A 22 5.97 2.14 8.15
C LEU A 22 7.45 2.45 8.30
N SER A 23 7.98 3.21 7.38
CA SER A 23 9.36 3.74 7.46
C SER A 23 9.38 5.20 7.03
N THR A 24 10.35 5.93 7.54
CA THR A 24 10.71 7.24 6.99
C THR A 24 11.30 7.08 5.59
N ARG A 25 11.43 8.16 4.84
CA ARG A 25 12.06 8.15 3.51
C ARG A 25 13.52 7.68 3.55
N ASP A 26 14.20 7.90 4.66
CA ASP A 26 15.57 7.45 4.89
C ASP A 26 15.66 5.97 5.34
N GLY A 27 14.52 5.28 5.34
CA GLY A 27 14.43 3.85 5.65
C GLY A 27 14.39 3.49 7.13
N LEU A 28 14.20 4.47 8.03
CA LEU A 28 14.04 4.21 9.46
C LEU A 28 12.64 3.65 9.73
N TYR A 29 12.53 2.46 10.29
CA TYR A 29 11.25 1.85 10.65
C TYR A 29 10.61 2.56 11.83
N THR A 30 9.30 2.82 11.75
CA THR A 30 8.57 3.66 12.72
C THR A 30 7.21 3.10 13.14
N ASN A 31 6.72 2.03 12.51
CA ASN A 31 5.39 1.47 12.75
C ASN A 31 5.15 1.02 14.19
N ALA A 32 6.16 0.43 14.85
CA ALA A 32 6.02 0.00 16.24
C ALA A 32 5.94 1.18 17.21
N VAL A 33 6.77 2.21 17.02
CA VAL A 33 6.73 3.46 17.82
C VAL A 33 5.39 4.15 17.62
N PHE A 34 4.94 4.30 16.38
CA PHE A 34 3.65 4.91 16.06
C PHE A 34 2.47 4.16 16.70
N GLY A 35 2.48 2.83 16.57
CA GLY A 35 1.45 1.99 17.14
C GLY A 35 1.45 1.99 18.67
N PHE A 36 2.64 1.99 19.29
CA PHE A 36 2.80 2.10 20.74
C PHE A 36 2.18 3.40 21.28
N LEU A 37 2.52 4.54 20.68
CA LEU A 37 1.99 5.84 21.09
C LEU A 37 0.47 5.90 20.92
N ASN A 38 -0.08 5.35 19.87
CA ASN A 38 -1.54 5.30 19.69
C ASN A 38 -2.23 4.43 20.74
N ILE A 39 -1.64 3.28 21.10
CA ILE A 39 -2.16 2.41 22.15
C ILE A 39 -2.09 3.13 23.50
N MET A 40 -0.94 3.69 23.82
CA MET A 40 -0.73 4.43 25.09
C MET A 40 -1.75 5.57 25.24
N GLU A 41 -1.91 6.41 24.22
CA GLU A 41 -2.87 7.51 24.24
C GLU A 41 -4.32 7.05 24.36
N LYS A 42 -4.67 5.97 23.69
CA LYS A 42 -6.00 5.36 23.80
C LYS A 42 -6.26 4.89 25.25
N MET A 43 -5.31 4.16 25.83
CA MET A 43 -5.44 3.67 27.20
C MET A 43 -5.47 4.82 28.22
N ARG A 44 -4.65 5.86 28.00
CA ARG A 44 -4.68 7.08 28.82
C ARG A 44 -6.05 7.78 28.78
N ALA A 45 -6.67 7.86 27.60
CA ALA A 45 -8.01 8.45 27.45
C ALA A 45 -9.13 7.61 28.08
N GLU A 46 -9.00 6.27 28.08
CA GLU A 46 -9.98 5.37 28.67
C GLU A 46 -9.86 5.29 30.20
N GLU A 47 -8.63 5.22 30.74
CA GLU A 47 -8.37 4.99 32.18
C GLU A 47 -8.23 6.27 32.99
N LEU A 48 -7.94 7.40 32.37
CA LEU A 48 -7.73 8.72 33.00
C LEU A 48 -6.75 8.63 34.20
N PRO A 49 -5.51 8.12 34.02
CA PRO A 49 -4.57 7.98 35.12
C PRO A 49 -4.00 9.32 35.56
N ASP A 50 -3.68 9.43 36.88
CA ASP A 50 -2.94 10.57 37.42
C ASP A 50 -1.43 10.46 37.16
N ALA A 51 -0.93 9.21 37.09
CA ALA A 51 0.48 8.88 36.90
C ALA A 51 0.66 7.80 35.81
N LEU A 52 1.81 7.85 35.11
CA LEU A 52 2.11 6.95 33.98
C LEU A 52 3.59 6.56 34.01
N CYS A 53 3.87 5.26 33.82
CA CYS A 53 5.23 4.76 33.62
C CYS A 53 5.25 3.55 32.66
N VAL A 54 6.42 3.13 32.23
CA VAL A 54 6.61 2.01 31.29
C VAL A 54 7.70 1.08 31.81
N ALA A 55 7.44 -0.23 31.80
CA ALA A 55 8.44 -1.25 32.12
C ALA A 55 9.02 -1.88 30.84
N PHE A 56 10.35 -2.08 30.81
CA PHE A 56 11.05 -2.76 29.70
C PHE A 56 11.96 -3.86 30.20
N ASN A 57 12.13 -4.91 29.38
CA ASN A 57 13.17 -5.88 29.61
C ASN A 57 14.56 -5.32 29.23
N LEU A 58 15.58 -5.68 30.00
CA LEU A 58 16.98 -5.48 29.60
C LEU A 58 17.50 -6.70 28.82
N LYS A 59 18.56 -6.49 28.05
CA LYS A 59 19.29 -7.59 27.39
C LYS A 59 20.06 -8.37 28.45
N GLY A 60 19.94 -9.69 28.45
CA GLY A 60 20.69 -10.56 29.34
C GLY A 60 19.83 -11.69 29.92
N PRO A 61 20.45 -12.69 30.54
CA PRO A 61 19.73 -13.76 31.21
C PRO A 61 19.06 -13.21 32.47
N THR A 62 17.81 -13.65 32.71
CA THR A 62 17.10 -13.39 33.97
C THR A 62 17.33 -14.54 34.93
N PHE A 63 16.90 -14.38 36.20
CA PHE A 63 16.99 -15.46 37.17
C PHE A 63 16.29 -16.73 36.73
N ARG A 64 15.22 -16.65 35.89
CA ARG A 64 14.53 -17.81 35.34
C ARG A 64 15.41 -18.59 34.34
N HIS A 65 16.20 -17.88 33.53
CA HIS A 65 17.17 -18.52 32.62
C HIS A 65 18.31 -19.23 33.38
N LEU A 66 18.70 -18.66 34.54
CA LEU A 66 19.71 -19.30 35.38
C LEU A 66 19.16 -20.56 36.11
N GLN A 67 17.86 -20.59 36.38
CA GLN A 67 17.18 -21.71 37.05
C GLN A 67 16.82 -22.82 36.07
N TYR A 68 16.48 -22.48 34.81
CA TYR A 68 16.06 -23.44 33.79
C TYR A 68 16.58 -23.02 32.44
N GLU A 69 17.59 -23.71 31.90
CA GLU A 69 18.23 -23.42 30.61
C GLU A 69 17.25 -23.46 29.42
N GLY A 70 16.18 -24.27 29.52
CA GLY A 70 15.11 -24.35 28.52
C GLY A 70 14.16 -23.16 28.50
N TYR A 71 14.19 -22.25 29.48
CA TYR A 71 13.25 -21.16 29.58
C TYR A 71 13.34 -20.23 28.37
N LYS A 72 12.23 -20.01 27.67
CA LYS A 72 12.11 -19.21 26.44
C LYS A 72 13.05 -19.62 25.28
N ALA A 73 13.66 -20.81 25.34
CA ALA A 73 14.61 -21.28 24.31
C ALA A 73 13.96 -21.46 22.91
N THR A 74 12.65 -21.61 22.84
CA THR A 74 11.89 -21.73 21.58
C THR A 74 11.49 -20.39 20.97
N ARG A 75 11.71 -19.26 21.66
CA ARG A 75 11.36 -17.94 21.14
C ARG A 75 12.31 -17.53 20.00
N HIS A 76 11.74 -17.08 18.91
CA HIS A 76 12.52 -16.49 17.81
C HIS A 76 13.16 -15.16 18.24
N ALA A 77 14.32 -14.84 17.66
CA ALA A 77 14.95 -13.54 17.84
C ALA A 77 14.01 -12.40 17.41
N MET A 78 14.12 -11.26 18.10
CA MET A 78 13.39 -10.05 17.72
C MET A 78 13.77 -9.61 16.30
N PRO A 79 12.80 -9.31 15.42
CA PRO A 79 13.08 -8.77 14.08
C PRO A 79 13.97 -7.53 14.16
N GLU A 80 14.89 -7.38 13.22
CA GLU A 80 15.82 -6.23 13.19
C GLU A 80 15.06 -4.90 13.09
N GLU A 81 13.97 -4.88 12.33
CA GLU A 81 13.09 -3.72 12.16
C GLU A 81 12.42 -3.28 13.47
N LEU A 82 12.10 -4.23 14.35
CA LEU A 82 11.58 -3.93 15.69
C LEU A 82 12.71 -3.53 16.64
N ALA A 83 13.83 -4.24 16.58
CA ALA A 83 15.00 -3.98 17.42
C ALA A 83 15.52 -2.55 17.22
N ALA A 84 15.52 -2.03 15.98
CA ALA A 84 15.92 -0.67 15.64
C ALA A 84 14.97 0.38 16.24
N GLN A 85 13.71 0.04 16.51
CA GLN A 85 12.70 0.95 17.08
C GLN A 85 12.70 0.99 18.62
N MET A 86 13.34 0.03 19.29
CA MET A 86 13.38 -0.01 20.76
C MET A 86 14.12 1.19 21.40
N PRO A 87 15.25 1.68 20.88
CA PRO A 87 15.86 2.92 21.35
C PRO A 87 14.95 4.13 21.11
N LEU A 88 14.32 4.20 19.93
CA LEU A 88 13.50 5.35 19.52
C LEU A 88 12.29 5.56 20.45
N ILE A 89 11.59 4.49 20.82
CA ILE A 89 10.47 4.62 21.75
C ILE A 89 10.94 5.10 23.14
N LYS A 90 12.12 4.66 23.59
CA LYS A 90 12.68 5.13 24.86
C LYS A 90 13.05 6.62 24.82
N GLU A 91 13.64 7.08 23.71
CA GLU A 91 13.92 8.51 23.48
C GLU A 91 12.62 9.34 23.52
N VAL A 92 11.56 8.86 22.83
CA VAL A 92 10.24 9.53 22.82
C VAL A 92 9.62 9.57 24.22
N LEU A 93 9.62 8.46 24.96
CA LEU A 93 9.09 8.42 26.33
C LEU A 93 9.86 9.36 27.27
N THR A 94 11.17 9.43 27.14
CA THR A 94 12.02 10.37 27.89
C THR A 94 11.65 11.83 27.58
N ALA A 95 11.48 12.18 26.30
CA ALA A 95 11.03 13.51 25.90
C ALA A 95 9.60 13.80 26.37
N MET A 96 8.76 12.78 26.50
CA MET A 96 7.41 12.89 27.09
C MET A 96 7.44 12.96 28.63
N ARG A 97 8.61 12.88 29.28
CA ARG A 97 8.80 12.82 30.72
C ARG A 97 8.05 11.67 31.39
N ILE A 98 7.97 10.53 30.69
CA ILE A 98 7.39 9.28 31.19
C ILE A 98 8.51 8.40 31.74
N PRO A 99 8.51 8.06 33.03
CA PRO A 99 9.52 7.21 33.64
C PRO A 99 9.56 5.83 33.04
N ILE A 100 10.78 5.32 32.85
CA ILE A 100 11.04 3.98 32.30
C ILE A 100 11.72 3.14 33.38
N PHE A 101 11.14 1.99 33.71
CA PHE A 101 11.68 1.04 34.67
C PHE A 101 12.23 -0.20 33.94
N ALA A 102 13.45 -0.57 34.28
CA ALA A 102 14.09 -1.80 33.76
C ALA A 102 15.18 -2.24 34.76
N VAL A 103 15.19 -3.50 35.13
CA VAL A 103 16.12 -4.04 36.16
C VAL A 103 16.89 -5.21 35.57
N GLU A 104 18.22 -5.22 35.75
CA GLU A 104 19.07 -6.29 35.26
C GLU A 104 18.76 -7.62 36.00
N GLY A 105 18.68 -8.69 35.24
CA GLY A 105 18.35 -10.02 35.77
C GLY A 105 16.85 -10.27 36.07
N TRP A 106 15.99 -9.27 35.87
CA TRP A 106 14.54 -9.34 36.08
C TRP A 106 13.76 -9.12 34.77
N GLU A 107 12.54 -9.62 34.72
CA GLU A 107 11.64 -9.38 33.59
C GLU A 107 10.74 -8.17 33.85
N ALA A 108 10.23 -7.55 32.77
CA ALA A 108 9.29 -6.43 32.89
C ALA A 108 8.04 -6.78 33.70
N ASP A 109 7.59 -8.03 33.64
CA ASP A 109 6.45 -8.53 34.42
C ASP A 109 6.72 -8.45 35.92
N ASP A 110 7.95 -8.82 36.35
CA ASP A 110 8.34 -8.75 37.77
C ASP A 110 8.43 -7.30 38.24
N VAL A 111 8.94 -6.43 37.37
CA VAL A 111 8.98 -4.96 37.61
C VAL A 111 7.57 -4.41 37.76
N MET A 112 6.64 -4.77 36.86
CA MET A 112 5.24 -4.33 36.91
C MET A 112 4.53 -4.85 38.17
N GLY A 113 4.76 -6.10 38.53
CA GLY A 113 4.21 -6.69 39.75
C GLY A 113 4.74 -5.98 41.03
N THR A 114 6.03 -5.64 41.04
CA THR A 114 6.66 -4.92 42.14
C THR A 114 6.10 -3.50 42.27
N VAL A 115 6.02 -2.76 41.14
CA VAL A 115 5.46 -1.41 41.09
C VAL A 115 3.98 -1.43 41.52
N GLY A 116 3.18 -2.37 41.02
CA GLY A 116 1.77 -2.50 41.37
C GLY A 116 1.55 -2.70 42.87
N LYS A 117 2.29 -3.62 43.49
CA LYS A 117 2.22 -3.84 44.93
C LYS A 117 2.69 -2.62 45.73
N SER A 118 3.77 -1.97 45.31
CA SER A 118 4.29 -0.76 45.98
C SER A 118 3.30 0.40 45.88
N CYS A 119 2.62 0.54 44.76
CA CYS A 119 1.58 1.52 44.50
C CYS A 119 0.39 1.30 45.45
N CYS A 120 -0.09 0.05 45.56
CA CYS A 120 -1.16 -0.32 46.49
C CYS A 120 -0.81 -0.06 47.95
N ALA A 121 0.41 -0.38 48.37
CA ALA A 121 0.89 -0.12 49.73
C ALA A 121 0.89 1.36 50.09
N GLN A 122 0.93 2.26 49.11
CA GLN A 122 0.85 3.72 49.26
C GLN A 122 -0.57 4.26 49.01
N GLY A 123 -1.59 3.40 48.91
CA GLY A 123 -3.00 3.79 48.78
C GLY A 123 -3.42 4.27 47.39
N TRP A 124 -2.68 3.89 46.36
CA TRP A 124 -3.01 4.19 44.97
C TRP A 124 -3.59 2.99 44.26
N GLU A 125 -4.47 3.20 43.30
CA GLU A 125 -4.92 2.16 42.33
C GLU A 125 -3.89 2.00 41.21
N CYS A 126 -3.67 0.77 40.78
CA CYS A 126 -2.75 0.46 39.68
C CYS A 126 -3.45 -0.26 38.54
N VAL A 127 -3.27 0.24 37.31
CA VAL A 127 -3.72 -0.43 36.08
C VAL A 127 -2.50 -0.85 35.25
N ILE A 128 -2.29 -2.16 35.12
CA ILE A 128 -1.25 -2.76 34.27
C ILE A 128 -1.81 -2.93 32.86
N VAL A 129 -1.18 -2.29 31.89
CA VAL A 129 -1.56 -2.37 30.47
C VAL A 129 -0.58 -3.29 29.74
N THR A 130 -1.04 -4.45 29.34
CA THR A 130 -0.20 -5.47 28.70
C THR A 130 -0.99 -6.29 27.68
N GLY A 131 -0.31 -6.99 26.81
CA GLY A 131 -0.89 -8.04 25.97
C GLY A 131 -0.62 -9.44 26.49
N ASP A 132 0.09 -9.57 27.60
CA ASP A 132 0.41 -10.86 28.20
C ASP A 132 -0.64 -11.26 29.24
N ARG A 133 -1.17 -12.48 29.10
CA ARG A 133 -2.16 -13.02 30.03
C ARG A 133 -1.56 -13.44 31.36
N ASP A 134 -0.25 -13.58 31.44
CA ASP A 134 0.44 -13.97 32.66
C ASP A 134 0.31 -12.91 33.75
N SER A 135 0.28 -11.66 33.35
CA SER A 135 0.04 -10.54 34.26
C SER A 135 -1.32 -10.58 34.96
N LEU A 136 -2.27 -11.40 34.48
CA LEU A 136 -3.57 -11.57 35.14
C LEU A 136 -3.44 -12.16 36.56
N GLN A 137 -2.33 -12.85 36.90
CA GLN A 137 -2.04 -13.34 38.24
C GLN A 137 -1.81 -12.21 39.27
N LEU A 138 -1.54 -10.97 38.78
CA LEU A 138 -1.26 -9.79 39.61
C LEU A 138 -2.53 -9.07 40.06
N ILE A 139 -3.70 -9.45 39.55
CA ILE A 139 -4.97 -8.81 39.87
C ILE A 139 -5.30 -9.06 41.34
N ASP A 140 -5.60 -7.96 42.05
CA ASP A 140 -6.14 -7.97 43.42
C ASP A 140 -7.11 -6.78 43.59
N GLY A 141 -7.52 -6.47 44.81
CA GLY A 141 -8.46 -5.36 45.10
C GLY A 141 -7.97 -3.98 44.71
N CYS A 142 -6.70 -3.83 44.32
CA CYS A 142 -6.04 -2.56 44.01
C CYS A 142 -5.34 -2.57 42.64
N VAL A 143 -4.87 -3.73 42.19
CA VAL A 143 -4.22 -3.92 40.90
C VAL A 143 -5.22 -4.48 39.90
N HIS A 144 -5.44 -3.82 38.78
CA HIS A 144 -6.23 -4.28 37.66
C HIS A 144 -5.35 -4.45 36.42
N VAL A 145 -5.75 -5.35 35.50
CA VAL A 145 -5.02 -5.60 34.28
C VAL A 145 -5.87 -5.26 33.06
N LYS A 146 -5.40 -4.32 32.26
CA LYS A 146 -5.98 -3.96 30.96
C LYS A 146 -5.30 -4.79 29.88
N LEU A 147 -5.96 -5.89 29.50
CA LEU A 147 -5.43 -6.81 28.50
C LEU A 147 -5.72 -6.33 27.08
N ILE A 148 -4.66 -6.10 26.29
CA ILE A 148 -4.75 -5.64 24.90
C ILE A 148 -4.76 -6.83 23.96
N ILE A 149 -5.70 -6.84 23.01
CA ILE A 149 -5.75 -7.77 21.90
C ILE A 149 -5.71 -6.97 20.59
N SER A 150 -4.58 -7.05 19.87
CA SER A 150 -4.42 -6.42 18.56
C SER A 150 -4.72 -7.41 17.44
N ARG A 151 -5.55 -6.99 16.49
CA ARG A 151 -5.78 -7.64 15.19
C ARG A 151 -5.46 -6.63 14.10
N PRO A 152 -5.09 -7.05 12.87
CA PRO A 152 -4.85 -6.11 11.78
C PRO A 152 -6.03 -5.13 11.61
N GLY A 153 -5.76 -3.84 11.81
CA GLY A 153 -6.76 -2.76 11.72
C GLY A 153 -7.63 -2.54 12.96
N GLN A 154 -7.53 -3.36 14.02
CA GLN A 154 -8.35 -3.19 15.22
C GLN A 154 -7.59 -3.58 16.49
N THR A 155 -7.56 -2.69 17.47
CA THR A 155 -7.05 -2.97 18.82
C THR A 155 -8.20 -2.84 19.81
N THR A 156 -8.49 -3.94 20.53
CA THR A 156 -9.47 -3.98 21.63
C THR A 156 -8.73 -4.16 22.94
N ALA A 157 -9.30 -3.65 24.03
CA ALA A 157 -8.75 -3.81 25.37
C ALA A 157 -9.89 -4.18 26.33
N THR A 158 -9.61 -5.08 27.26
CA THR A 158 -10.54 -5.51 28.31
C THR A 158 -9.89 -5.27 29.66
N LEU A 159 -10.57 -4.57 30.55
CA LEU A 159 -10.11 -4.35 31.92
C LEU A 159 -10.56 -5.55 32.76
N TYR A 160 -9.60 -6.31 33.27
CA TYR A 160 -9.84 -7.41 34.19
C TYR A 160 -9.74 -6.91 35.61
N THR A 161 -10.85 -7.04 36.35
CA THR A 161 -10.94 -6.94 37.81
C THR A 161 -10.98 -8.36 38.41
N GLU A 162 -10.91 -8.47 39.73
CA GLU A 162 -11.08 -9.78 40.39
C GLU A 162 -12.42 -10.43 40.03
N GLU A 163 -13.51 -9.63 39.96
CA GLU A 163 -14.85 -10.15 39.67
C GLU A 163 -14.89 -10.75 38.25
N LEU A 164 -14.44 -9.99 37.24
CA LEU A 164 -14.43 -10.45 35.86
C LEU A 164 -13.52 -11.67 35.68
N PHE A 165 -12.36 -11.67 36.35
CA PHE A 165 -11.46 -12.82 36.29
C PHE A 165 -12.10 -14.07 36.90
N ARG A 166 -12.74 -13.97 38.08
CA ARG A 166 -13.46 -15.08 38.71
C ARG A 166 -14.62 -15.59 37.86
N GLU A 167 -15.34 -14.69 37.20
CA GLU A 167 -16.43 -15.06 36.28
C GLU A 167 -15.92 -15.88 35.09
N GLU A 168 -14.80 -15.46 34.47
CA GLU A 168 -14.25 -16.12 33.27
C GLU A 168 -13.47 -17.40 33.60
N TYR A 169 -12.68 -17.41 34.69
CA TYR A 169 -11.77 -18.52 35.01
C TYR A 169 -12.33 -19.46 36.07
N GLY A 170 -13.22 -19.01 36.95
CA GLY A 170 -13.85 -19.82 38.02
C GLY A 170 -12.98 -20.01 39.27
N PHE A 171 -11.87 -19.26 39.37
CA PHE A 171 -10.97 -19.29 40.55
C PHE A 171 -10.28 -17.93 40.72
N GLU A 172 -9.56 -17.77 41.86
CA GLU A 172 -8.85 -16.53 42.17
C GLU A 172 -7.69 -16.24 41.18
N PRO A 173 -7.35 -14.96 40.86
CA PRO A 173 -6.28 -14.59 39.92
C PRO A 173 -4.94 -15.27 40.22
N LEU A 174 -4.53 -15.33 41.48
CA LEU A 174 -3.29 -15.97 41.90
C LEU A 174 -3.20 -17.47 41.51
N ARG A 175 -4.34 -18.15 41.36
CA ARG A 175 -4.40 -19.57 40.94
C ARG A 175 -4.04 -19.79 39.46
N LEU A 176 -3.84 -18.72 38.71
CA LEU A 176 -3.29 -18.80 37.34
C LEU A 176 -1.88 -19.43 37.34
N ILE A 177 -1.11 -19.20 38.39
CA ILE A 177 0.21 -19.84 38.60
C ILE A 177 0.07 -21.36 38.69
N ASP A 178 -0.89 -21.84 39.54
CA ASP A 178 -1.18 -23.26 39.71
C ASP A 178 -1.65 -23.89 38.39
N LEU A 179 -2.47 -23.16 37.61
CA LEU A 179 -2.92 -23.63 36.31
C LEU A 179 -1.75 -23.87 35.36
N LYS A 180 -0.81 -22.87 35.27
CA LYS A 180 0.40 -23.02 34.48
C LYS A 180 1.36 -24.07 34.97
N ALA A 181 1.49 -24.23 36.27
CA ALA A 181 2.27 -25.29 36.88
C ALA A 181 1.79 -26.68 36.46
N LEU A 182 0.46 -26.89 36.34
CA LEU A 182 -0.13 -28.12 35.90
C LEU A 182 -0.07 -28.32 34.37
N MET A 183 -0.44 -27.33 33.56
CA MET A 183 -0.57 -27.53 32.12
C MET A 183 0.71 -27.18 31.31
N GLY A 184 1.68 -26.52 31.95
CA GLY A 184 2.83 -25.94 31.27
C GLY A 184 2.49 -24.71 30.44
N ASP A 185 3.52 -24.13 29.82
CA ASP A 185 3.37 -23.03 28.83
C ASP A 185 4.34 -23.25 27.67
N SER A 186 3.78 -23.48 26.48
CA SER A 186 4.58 -23.68 25.26
C SER A 186 5.24 -22.41 24.76
N SER A 187 4.72 -21.21 25.09
CA SER A 187 5.29 -19.93 24.66
C SER A 187 6.58 -19.60 25.40
N ASP A 188 6.67 -20.00 26.66
CA ASP A 188 7.83 -19.78 27.51
C ASP A 188 8.63 -21.06 27.76
N ASN A 189 8.22 -22.16 27.11
CA ASN A 189 8.83 -23.47 27.24
C ASN A 189 8.84 -23.98 28.71
N ILE A 190 7.73 -23.71 29.45
CA ILE A 190 7.53 -24.21 30.81
C ILE A 190 6.94 -25.61 30.72
N PRO A 191 7.57 -26.63 31.33
CA PRO A 191 7.25 -28.04 31.05
C PRO A 191 5.87 -28.49 31.55
N GLY A 192 5.41 -28.05 32.72
CA GLY A 192 4.18 -28.50 33.32
C GLY A 192 4.19 -30.01 33.68
N VAL A 193 3.01 -30.58 33.86
CA VAL A 193 2.79 -32.03 34.04
C VAL A 193 2.55 -32.66 32.67
N ALA A 194 3.42 -33.56 32.24
CA ALA A 194 3.34 -34.20 30.92
C ALA A 194 1.98 -34.88 30.69
N GLY A 195 1.26 -34.43 29.63
CA GLY A 195 -0.04 -34.98 29.26
C GLY A 195 -1.23 -34.50 30.09
N VAL A 196 -1.07 -33.44 30.88
CA VAL A 196 -2.15 -32.69 31.52
C VAL A 196 -2.39 -31.41 30.69
N GLY A 197 -3.53 -31.34 30.06
CA GLY A 197 -3.91 -30.16 29.25
C GLY A 197 -4.81 -29.19 30.03
N PRO A 198 -5.16 -28.02 29.40
CA PRO A 198 -5.90 -26.95 30.08
C PRO A 198 -7.20 -27.37 30.74
N LYS A 199 -7.98 -28.27 30.11
CA LYS A 199 -9.24 -28.74 30.66
C LYS A 199 -9.02 -29.55 31.95
N THR A 200 -8.07 -30.50 31.93
CA THR A 200 -7.76 -31.34 33.09
C THR A 200 -7.17 -30.50 34.23
N ALA A 201 -6.29 -29.53 33.90
CA ALA A 201 -5.69 -28.65 34.89
C ALA A 201 -6.77 -27.77 35.57
N LYS A 202 -7.70 -27.18 34.81
CA LYS A 202 -8.85 -26.42 35.36
C LYS A 202 -9.74 -27.29 36.25
N ASP A 203 -10.09 -28.51 35.81
CA ASP A 203 -10.92 -29.44 36.59
C ASP A 203 -10.25 -29.81 37.94
N LEU A 204 -8.93 -29.98 37.94
CA LEU A 204 -8.17 -30.27 39.17
C LEU A 204 -8.19 -29.06 40.11
N LEU A 205 -7.97 -27.85 39.62
CA LEU A 205 -7.98 -26.64 40.44
C LEU A 205 -9.37 -26.33 40.99
N HIS A 206 -10.43 -26.53 40.23
CA HIS A 206 -11.80 -26.37 40.74
C HIS A 206 -12.13 -27.35 41.88
N ARG A 207 -11.53 -28.56 41.85
CA ARG A 207 -11.78 -29.56 42.88
C ARG A 207 -10.90 -29.37 44.12
N PHE A 208 -9.63 -29.04 43.94
CA PHE A 208 -8.64 -29.07 45.00
C PHE A 208 -8.04 -27.71 45.35
N GLY A 209 -8.42 -26.66 44.64
CA GLY A 209 -8.11 -25.24 44.94
C GLY A 209 -6.70 -24.78 44.59
N SER A 210 -5.68 -25.61 44.66
CA SER A 210 -4.27 -25.25 44.40
C SER A 210 -3.45 -26.45 43.95
N LEU A 211 -2.24 -26.20 43.43
CA LEU A 211 -1.26 -27.25 43.09
C LEU A 211 -0.96 -28.14 44.32
N GLU A 212 -0.75 -27.51 45.48
CA GLU A 212 -0.52 -28.21 46.75
C GLU A 212 -1.74 -29.06 47.13
N GLY A 213 -2.97 -28.53 46.99
CA GLY A 213 -4.21 -29.26 47.19
C GLY A 213 -4.35 -30.47 46.27
N VAL A 214 -3.99 -30.36 45.01
CA VAL A 214 -3.98 -31.45 44.02
C VAL A 214 -3.02 -32.57 44.49
N TYR A 215 -1.80 -32.21 44.87
CA TYR A 215 -0.82 -33.22 45.36
C TYR A 215 -1.13 -33.75 46.74
N GLY A 216 -1.92 -33.04 47.55
CA GLY A 216 -2.41 -33.51 48.87
C GLY A 216 -3.56 -34.52 48.75
N HIS A 217 -4.28 -34.60 47.63
CA HIS A 217 -5.46 -35.44 47.42
C HIS A 217 -5.31 -36.35 46.20
N LEU A 218 -4.10 -36.87 45.93
CA LEU A 218 -3.80 -37.73 44.78
C LEU A 218 -4.64 -39.01 44.76
N ASP A 219 -5.06 -39.51 45.90
CA ASP A 219 -5.95 -40.65 46.09
C ASP A 219 -7.36 -40.42 45.53
N GLU A 220 -7.81 -39.18 45.46
CA GLU A 220 -9.09 -38.80 44.89
C GLU A 220 -9.03 -38.49 43.38
N VAL A 221 -7.82 -38.50 42.79
CA VAL A 221 -7.59 -38.23 41.37
C VAL A 221 -7.68 -39.54 40.57
N LYS A 222 -8.23 -39.53 39.36
CA LYS A 222 -8.29 -40.67 38.47
C LYS A 222 -6.88 -41.26 38.27
N ASP A 223 -6.73 -42.59 38.36
CA ASP A 223 -5.43 -43.28 38.25
C ASP A 223 -4.56 -42.88 37.06
N SER A 224 -5.17 -42.60 35.89
CA SER A 224 -4.45 -42.18 34.68
C SER A 224 -3.84 -40.79 34.81
N VAL A 225 -4.48 -39.91 35.56
CA VAL A 225 -3.99 -38.54 35.81
C VAL A 225 -3.05 -38.54 37.00
N ARG A 226 -3.36 -39.29 38.05
CA ARG A 226 -2.51 -39.45 39.23
C ARG A 226 -1.10 -39.90 38.84
N LYS A 227 -0.95 -40.95 38.03
CA LYS A 227 0.36 -41.42 37.54
C LYS A 227 1.16 -40.35 36.84
N LYS A 228 0.50 -39.46 36.07
CA LYS A 228 1.15 -38.34 35.40
C LYS A 228 1.63 -37.28 36.40
N LEU A 229 0.79 -36.94 37.37
CA LEU A 229 1.12 -36.00 38.44
C LEU A 229 2.31 -36.50 39.26
N GLU A 230 2.28 -37.77 39.67
CA GLU A 230 3.38 -38.41 40.44
C GLU A 230 4.70 -38.39 39.62
N ALA A 231 4.65 -38.78 38.35
CA ALA A 231 5.83 -38.80 37.47
C ALA A 231 6.42 -37.44 37.12
N SER A 232 5.64 -36.37 37.20
CA SER A 232 6.05 -35.01 36.81
C SER A 232 6.05 -34.01 37.97
N ARG A 233 6.14 -34.48 39.21
CA ARG A 233 6.04 -33.61 40.41
C ARG A 233 7.09 -32.52 40.42
N ASP A 234 8.35 -32.85 40.15
CA ASP A 234 9.46 -31.89 40.12
C ASP A 234 9.26 -30.84 39.00
N ASN A 235 8.77 -31.28 37.83
CA ASN A 235 8.43 -30.38 36.76
C ASN A 235 7.28 -29.43 37.13
N ALA A 236 6.27 -29.88 37.84
CA ALA A 236 5.18 -29.03 38.29
C ALA A 236 5.65 -27.97 39.29
N VAL A 237 6.53 -28.35 40.24
CA VAL A 237 7.14 -27.40 41.21
C VAL A 237 8.02 -26.37 40.47
N LEU A 238 8.88 -26.84 39.58
CA LEU A 238 9.69 -25.96 38.73
C LEU A 238 8.81 -25.01 37.90
N SER A 239 7.76 -25.53 37.28
CA SER A 239 6.83 -24.76 36.47
C SER A 239 6.06 -23.71 37.28
N TYR A 240 5.71 -24.03 38.54
CA TYR A 240 5.10 -23.07 39.46
C TYR A 240 6.03 -21.89 39.73
N ASP A 241 7.32 -22.17 40.02
CA ASP A 241 8.29 -21.09 40.30
C ASP A 241 8.60 -20.25 39.04
N LEU A 242 8.75 -20.88 37.88
CA LEU A 242 8.96 -20.20 36.58
C LEU A 242 7.77 -19.34 36.18
N ALA A 243 6.53 -19.78 36.41
CA ALA A 243 5.31 -19.06 36.07
C ALA A 243 5.00 -17.91 37.05
N THR A 244 5.60 -17.93 38.24
CA THR A 244 5.35 -16.92 39.27
C THR A 244 6.01 -15.60 38.92
N ILE A 245 5.21 -14.53 38.81
CA ILE A 245 5.71 -13.15 38.73
C ILE A 245 6.14 -12.71 40.14
N ARG A 246 7.42 -12.40 40.29
CA ARG A 246 7.98 -11.98 41.57
C ARG A 246 7.81 -10.48 41.76
N CYS A 247 7.15 -10.07 42.85
CA CYS A 247 6.82 -8.68 43.16
C CYS A 247 7.82 -8.04 44.16
N ASN A 248 9.10 -8.40 44.07
CA ASN A 248 10.18 -7.89 44.94
C ASN A 248 11.44 -7.56 44.11
N ALA A 249 11.28 -7.14 42.86
CA ALA A 249 12.38 -6.63 42.07
C ALA A 249 13.00 -5.40 42.75
N PRO A 250 14.34 -5.21 42.68
CA PRO A 250 15.01 -4.07 43.32
C PRO A 250 14.79 -2.78 42.51
N VAL A 251 13.57 -2.27 42.53
CA VAL A 251 13.13 -1.04 41.88
C VAL A 251 12.98 0.04 42.93
N GLU A 252 13.69 1.17 42.77
CA GLU A 252 13.36 2.38 43.52
C GLU A 252 12.15 3.03 42.85
N PHE A 253 11.02 3.00 43.54
CA PHE A 253 9.74 3.46 42.99
C PHE A 253 8.98 4.34 43.99
N HIS A 254 8.65 5.54 43.54
CA HIS A 254 7.74 6.46 44.22
C HIS A 254 6.66 6.86 43.20
N PRO A 255 5.36 6.63 43.47
CA PRO A 255 4.31 6.92 42.52
C PRO A 255 4.23 8.38 42.11
N GLU A 256 4.64 9.30 42.98
CA GLU A 256 4.69 10.73 42.76
C GLU A 256 5.68 11.11 41.64
N ASP A 257 6.76 10.35 41.42
CA ASP A 257 7.73 10.56 40.36
C ASP A 257 7.16 10.22 38.99
N CYS A 258 6.05 9.46 38.96
CA CYS A 258 5.35 9.06 37.77
C CYS A 258 4.16 9.96 37.38
N LEU A 259 3.90 11.03 38.15
CA LEU A 259 2.84 12.00 37.83
C LEU A 259 3.01 12.53 36.41
N ILE A 260 1.89 12.57 35.67
CA ILE A 260 1.88 13.04 34.30
C ILE A 260 2.30 14.51 34.25
N GLN A 261 3.36 14.77 33.51
CA GLN A 261 3.96 16.09 33.33
C GLN A 261 3.79 16.59 31.89
N GLU A 262 3.95 17.88 31.70
CA GLU A 262 4.10 18.46 30.35
C GLU A 262 5.38 17.92 29.69
N PRO A 263 5.32 17.45 28.45
CA PRO A 263 6.48 16.92 27.74
C PRO A 263 7.53 17.99 27.47
N ASP A 264 8.76 17.60 27.26
CA ASP A 264 9.79 18.44 26.66
C ASP A 264 9.44 18.68 25.20
N LYS A 265 8.66 19.74 24.94
CA LYS A 265 8.11 20.01 23.61
C LYS A 265 9.18 20.18 22.53
N PRO A 266 10.31 20.91 22.73
CA PRO A 266 11.38 20.99 21.73
C PRO A 266 12.00 19.64 21.39
N ALA A 267 12.34 18.83 22.40
CA ALA A 267 12.92 17.52 22.20
C ALA A 267 11.94 16.56 21.50
N LEU A 268 10.67 16.59 21.92
CA LEU A 268 9.63 15.76 21.32
C LEU A 268 9.31 16.17 19.88
N LEU A 269 9.33 17.47 19.56
CA LEU A 269 9.18 17.97 18.19
C LEU A 269 10.29 17.43 17.29
N ALA A 270 11.56 17.57 17.70
CA ALA A 270 12.69 17.08 16.91
C ALA A 270 12.61 15.57 16.66
N LEU A 271 12.18 14.78 17.67
CA LEU A 271 11.97 13.35 17.51
C LEU A 271 10.81 13.02 16.55
N PHE A 272 9.67 13.70 16.65
CA PHE A 272 8.54 13.45 15.79
C PHE A 272 8.77 13.91 14.35
N GLU A 273 9.56 14.95 14.13
CA GLU A 273 10.03 15.35 12.80
C GLU A 273 10.95 14.26 12.20
N LYS A 274 11.95 13.77 12.97
CA LYS A 274 12.80 12.65 12.58
C LYS A 274 12.00 11.40 12.24
N LEU A 275 10.95 11.09 13.00
CA LEU A 275 10.07 9.94 12.80
C LEU A 275 8.94 10.20 11.78
N GLN A 276 8.81 11.40 11.27
CA GLN A 276 7.76 11.86 10.35
C GLN A 276 6.31 11.68 10.90
N PHE A 277 6.13 11.92 12.21
CA PHE A 277 4.86 11.78 12.91
C PHE A 277 4.06 13.10 12.93
N ILE A 278 3.72 13.64 11.75
CA ILE A 278 3.06 14.94 11.60
C ILE A 278 1.79 15.03 12.43
N LYS A 279 0.92 14.03 12.40
CA LYS A 279 -0.33 14.00 13.18
C LYS A 279 -0.10 14.02 14.70
N MET A 280 1.03 13.50 15.17
CA MET A 280 1.41 13.56 16.59
C MET A 280 1.93 14.94 16.96
N ILE A 281 2.68 15.60 16.08
CA ILE A 281 3.11 16.99 16.25
C ILE A 281 1.90 17.90 16.48
N ASP A 282 0.87 17.75 15.64
CA ASP A 282 -0.38 18.52 15.73
C ASP A 282 -1.15 18.18 17.01
N LYS A 283 -1.30 16.88 17.33
CA LYS A 283 -2.02 16.39 18.50
C LYS A 283 -1.44 16.92 19.82
N TYR A 284 -0.11 16.96 19.92
CA TYR A 284 0.60 17.47 21.11
C TYR A 284 0.87 18.98 21.06
N ARG A 285 0.42 19.70 20.03
CA ARG A 285 0.61 21.13 19.81
C ARG A 285 2.06 21.56 20.00
N LEU A 286 2.98 20.77 19.45
CA LEU A 286 4.41 20.94 19.71
C LEU A 286 5.00 22.19 19.07
N ARG A 287 4.37 22.71 18.01
CA ARG A 287 4.79 23.92 17.33
C ARG A 287 4.41 25.21 18.05
N GLU A 288 3.47 25.15 19.00
CA GLU A 288 3.03 26.35 19.75
C GLU A 288 4.07 26.87 20.79
N VAL A 289 5.13 26.09 21.08
CA VAL A 289 6.12 26.38 22.16
C VAL A 289 7.58 26.36 21.71
N ALA A 290 7.86 25.91 20.46
CA ALA A 290 9.20 26.08 19.94
C ALA A 290 9.51 27.57 19.85
N PRO A 291 10.70 28.07 20.36
CA PRO A 291 11.20 29.36 19.91
C PRO A 291 11.22 29.20 18.39
N GLU A 292 10.48 30.06 17.69
CA GLU A 292 10.43 30.03 16.24
C GLU A 292 11.85 29.69 15.70
N PRO A 293 12.05 28.56 14.96
CA PRO A 293 13.22 28.47 14.09
C PRO A 293 13.07 29.73 13.27
N ALA A 294 14.08 30.60 13.27
CA ALA A 294 14.00 31.97 12.75
C ALA A 294 12.99 32.01 11.62
N ALA A 295 11.75 32.27 12.00
CA ALA A 295 10.64 32.29 11.07
C ALA A 295 11.06 33.33 10.07
N GLU A 296 11.39 32.91 8.87
CA GLU A 296 11.34 33.89 7.79
C GLU A 296 9.97 34.51 7.97
N LYS A 297 9.97 35.79 8.34
CA LYS A 297 8.76 36.54 8.62
C LYS A 297 7.73 36.18 7.55
N PRO A 298 6.45 35.92 7.91
CA PRO A 298 5.43 35.66 6.91
C PRO A 298 5.63 36.70 5.82
N GLN A 299 5.71 36.23 4.56
CA GLN A 299 6.01 37.19 3.47
C GLN A 299 5.06 38.37 3.58
N PRO A 300 5.52 39.58 3.52
CA PRO A 300 4.66 40.76 3.73
C PRO A 300 3.50 40.69 2.72
N THR A 301 2.29 40.93 3.20
CA THR A 301 1.14 41.11 2.31
C THR A 301 1.31 42.39 1.57
N LEU A 302 1.41 42.31 0.26
CA LEU A 302 1.53 43.45 -0.63
C LEU A 302 0.15 44.09 -0.82
N THR A 303 0.10 45.41 -0.87
CA THR A 303 -1.13 46.16 -1.19
C THR A 303 -1.43 46.23 -2.68
N GLU A 304 -0.45 45.94 -3.52
CA GLU A 304 -0.55 45.94 -4.98
C GLU A 304 0.05 44.67 -5.55
N LEU A 305 -0.48 44.23 -6.70
CA LEU A 305 0.04 43.05 -7.39
C LEU A 305 1.51 43.28 -7.80
N PRO A 306 2.41 42.30 -7.57
CA PRO A 306 3.81 42.42 -7.96
C PRO A 306 3.94 42.51 -9.48
N LYS A 307 5.04 43.09 -9.98
CA LYS A 307 5.29 43.12 -11.44
C LYS A 307 5.18 41.70 -12.03
N PRO A 308 4.61 41.53 -13.21
CA PRO A 308 4.36 40.23 -13.81
C PRO A 308 5.62 39.46 -14.26
N GLU A 309 6.81 40.08 -14.15
CA GLU A 309 8.09 39.51 -14.61
C GLU A 309 8.87 38.80 -13.51
N GLY A 310 9.81 37.94 -13.89
CA GLY A 310 10.68 37.18 -12.98
C GLY A 310 10.02 35.93 -12.42
N LYS A 311 10.53 35.40 -11.29
CA LYS A 311 9.96 34.19 -10.67
C LYS A 311 8.73 34.57 -9.85
N ARG A 312 7.60 33.88 -10.10
CA ARG A 312 6.31 34.10 -9.41
C ARG A 312 5.64 32.79 -9.12
N ALA A 313 5.10 32.63 -7.92
CA ALA A 313 4.20 31.52 -7.61
C ALA A 313 2.75 31.99 -7.77
N LEU A 314 1.93 31.11 -8.36
CA LEU A 314 0.50 31.36 -8.61
C LEU A 314 -0.33 30.20 -8.12
N CYS A 315 -1.35 30.49 -7.35
CA CYS A 315 -2.42 29.55 -7.01
C CYS A 315 -3.78 30.23 -7.12
N PHE A 316 -4.82 29.42 -7.37
CA PHE A 316 -6.20 29.88 -7.49
C PHE A 316 -7.06 29.26 -6.39
N THR A 317 -8.15 29.94 -6.04
CA THR A 317 -9.26 29.31 -5.28
C THR A 317 -9.86 28.17 -6.09
N GLU A 318 -10.58 27.25 -5.42
CA GLU A 318 -11.16 26.07 -6.07
C GLU A 318 -12.11 26.44 -7.23
N ASP A 319 -12.89 27.51 -7.08
CA ASP A 319 -13.80 28.05 -8.09
C ASP A 319 -13.10 28.92 -9.16
N GLY A 320 -11.80 29.22 -9.00
CA GLY A 320 -11.02 30.08 -9.89
C GLY A 320 -11.39 31.58 -9.83
N ALA A 321 -12.26 32.00 -8.91
CA ALA A 321 -12.71 33.36 -8.79
C ALA A 321 -11.64 34.33 -8.28
N SER A 322 -10.76 33.83 -7.41
CA SER A 322 -9.64 34.57 -6.84
C SER A 322 -8.32 33.80 -7.01
N PHE A 323 -7.22 34.56 -6.96
CA PHE A 323 -5.87 34.00 -7.01
C PHE A 323 -4.94 34.69 -6.00
N ALA A 324 -3.83 33.99 -5.66
CA ALA A 324 -2.72 34.60 -4.96
C ALA A 324 -1.44 34.50 -5.80
N VAL A 325 -0.66 35.58 -5.81
CA VAL A 325 0.67 35.64 -6.43
C VAL A 325 1.71 35.97 -5.37
N ALA A 326 2.73 35.12 -5.27
CA ALA A 326 3.89 35.37 -4.42
C ALA A 326 5.12 35.76 -5.27
N SER A 327 5.92 36.69 -4.71
CA SER A 327 7.21 37.13 -5.20
C SER A 327 8.21 37.19 -4.04
N GLU A 328 9.48 37.44 -4.30
CA GLU A 328 10.47 37.66 -3.23
C GLU A 328 10.09 38.85 -2.31
N ALA A 329 9.37 39.83 -2.83
CA ALA A 329 8.96 41.02 -2.08
C ALA A 329 7.75 40.77 -1.16
N GLY A 330 6.95 39.74 -1.44
CA GLY A 330 5.74 39.41 -0.66
C GLY A 330 4.67 38.74 -1.52
N VAL A 331 3.48 38.60 -0.93
CA VAL A 331 2.33 37.94 -1.53
C VAL A 331 1.15 38.89 -1.63
N CYS A 332 0.38 38.75 -2.70
CA CYS A 332 -0.85 39.53 -2.94
C CYS A 332 -1.95 38.63 -3.46
N THR A 333 -3.20 38.95 -3.14
CA THR A 333 -4.39 38.31 -3.71
C THR A 333 -5.08 39.23 -4.72
N GLY A 334 -5.77 38.65 -5.67
CA GLY A 334 -6.55 39.37 -6.66
C GLY A 334 -7.79 38.61 -7.11
N GLU A 335 -8.76 39.31 -7.66
CA GLU A 335 -9.93 38.69 -8.30
C GLU A 335 -9.62 38.44 -9.78
N THR A 336 -9.89 37.22 -10.24
CA THR A 336 -9.53 36.78 -11.60
C THR A 336 -10.20 37.61 -12.67
N GLY A 337 -11.47 37.94 -12.52
CA GLY A 337 -12.24 38.72 -13.49
C GLY A 337 -11.73 40.14 -13.63
N VAL A 338 -11.30 40.78 -12.54
CA VAL A 338 -10.80 42.18 -12.52
C VAL A 338 -9.37 42.29 -13.06
N ASN A 339 -8.53 41.26 -12.79
CA ASN A 339 -7.09 41.32 -13.03
C ASN A 339 -6.66 40.49 -14.27
N ARG A 340 -7.54 40.33 -15.24
CA ARG A 340 -7.32 39.46 -16.41
C ARG A 340 -6.07 39.86 -17.22
N ASP A 341 -5.86 41.17 -17.47
CA ASP A 341 -4.69 41.68 -18.22
C ASP A 341 -3.39 41.40 -17.46
N TYR A 342 -3.41 41.57 -16.13
CA TYR A 342 -2.27 41.25 -15.29
C TYR A 342 -1.93 39.76 -15.36
N LEU A 343 -2.93 38.87 -15.21
CA LEU A 343 -2.73 37.42 -15.31
C LEU A 343 -2.20 37.03 -16.68
N THR A 344 -2.70 37.62 -17.76
CA THR A 344 -2.19 37.40 -19.13
C THR A 344 -0.72 37.78 -19.24
N ALA A 345 -0.34 38.95 -18.74
CA ALA A 345 1.07 39.39 -18.73
C ALA A 345 1.94 38.47 -17.87
N LEU A 346 1.47 38.11 -16.67
CA LEU A 346 2.16 37.20 -15.75
C LEU A 346 2.47 35.83 -16.43
N LEU A 347 1.47 35.22 -17.03
CA LEU A 347 1.59 33.93 -17.69
C LEU A 347 2.54 33.94 -18.89
N GLN A 348 2.69 35.08 -19.56
CA GLN A 348 3.57 35.22 -20.72
C GLN A 348 5.00 35.62 -20.37
N THR A 349 5.22 36.25 -19.21
CA THR A 349 6.54 36.87 -18.91
C THR A 349 7.26 36.24 -17.72
N ALA A 350 6.52 35.67 -16.75
CA ALA A 350 7.10 35.07 -15.55
C ALA A 350 7.69 33.68 -15.79
N GLU A 351 8.65 33.29 -14.92
CA GLU A 351 8.92 31.90 -14.59
C GLU A 351 7.93 31.52 -13.49
N LEU A 352 6.90 30.77 -13.88
CA LEU A 352 5.77 30.47 -13.00
C LEU A 352 6.07 29.24 -12.15
N VAL A 353 5.81 29.34 -10.84
CA VAL A 353 5.80 28.21 -9.90
C VAL A 353 4.36 27.89 -9.55
N CYS A 354 3.95 26.65 -9.72
CA CYS A 354 2.60 26.20 -9.42
C CYS A 354 2.57 24.79 -8.79
N ALA A 355 1.41 24.36 -8.37
CA ALA A 355 1.10 22.98 -8.06
C ALA A 355 0.19 22.40 -9.13
N ASP A 356 0.47 21.15 -9.59
CA ASP A 356 -0.30 20.44 -10.62
C ASP A 356 -0.53 21.28 -11.90
N ALA A 357 0.52 21.36 -12.71
CA ALA A 357 0.50 22.13 -13.97
C ALA A 357 -0.62 21.68 -14.92
N LYS A 358 -0.98 20.40 -14.96
CA LYS A 358 -2.08 19.89 -15.77
C LYS A 358 -3.41 20.52 -15.36
N SER A 359 -3.72 20.51 -14.05
CA SER A 359 -4.93 21.15 -13.53
C SER A 359 -4.92 22.66 -13.72
N LEU A 360 -3.75 23.28 -13.60
CA LEU A 360 -3.58 24.71 -13.93
C LEU A 360 -3.93 25.00 -15.39
N TYR A 361 -3.41 24.23 -16.34
CA TYR A 361 -3.69 24.44 -17.79
C TYR A 361 -5.17 24.34 -18.08
N ARG A 362 -5.84 23.31 -17.59
CA ARG A 362 -7.30 23.16 -17.74
C ARG A 362 -8.07 24.34 -17.16
N ARG A 363 -7.66 24.83 -16.00
CA ARG A 363 -8.29 26.02 -15.40
C ARG A 363 -8.09 27.26 -16.23
N LEU A 364 -6.87 27.48 -16.75
CA LEU A 364 -6.58 28.61 -17.60
C LEU A 364 -7.38 28.57 -18.91
N ASP A 365 -7.53 27.41 -19.52
CA ASP A 365 -8.34 27.18 -20.70
C ASP A 365 -9.82 27.53 -20.44
N CYS A 366 -10.40 27.05 -19.31
CA CYS A 366 -11.75 27.41 -18.89
C CYS A 366 -11.94 28.91 -18.64
N LEU A 367 -10.91 29.58 -18.13
CA LEU A 367 -10.92 31.04 -17.92
C LEU A 367 -10.62 31.83 -19.21
N GLY A 368 -10.25 31.17 -20.31
CA GLY A 368 -9.81 31.79 -21.56
C GLY A 368 -8.52 32.63 -21.38
N LEU A 369 -7.62 32.17 -20.51
CA LEU A 369 -6.30 32.75 -20.27
C LEU A 369 -5.21 31.91 -20.97
N PRO A 370 -4.09 32.54 -21.42
CA PRO A 370 -3.01 31.79 -22.05
C PRO A 370 -2.31 30.88 -21.06
N ARG A 371 -1.77 29.75 -21.54
CA ARG A 371 -0.89 28.89 -20.74
C ARG A 371 0.48 29.57 -20.55
N PRO A 372 1.16 29.33 -19.42
CA PRO A 372 2.47 29.91 -19.13
C PRO A 372 3.54 29.38 -20.10
N LEU A 373 4.48 30.24 -20.48
CA LEU A 373 5.63 29.86 -21.32
C LEU A 373 6.69 29.07 -20.56
N ARG A 374 6.83 29.31 -19.26
CA ARG A 374 7.79 28.68 -18.38
C ARG A 374 7.12 28.33 -17.06
N VAL A 375 7.17 27.08 -16.67
CA VAL A 375 6.51 26.60 -15.45
C VAL A 375 7.41 25.65 -14.69
N PHE A 376 7.32 25.71 -13.37
CA PHE A 376 7.84 24.69 -12.45
C PHE A 376 6.66 24.17 -11.61
N ASP A 377 6.41 22.88 -11.68
CA ASP A 377 5.35 22.18 -10.94
C ASP A 377 5.92 21.50 -9.70
N VAL A 378 5.54 22.03 -8.54
CA VAL A 378 6.00 21.57 -7.24
C VAL A 378 5.46 20.16 -6.91
N SER A 379 4.20 19.90 -7.25
CA SER A 379 3.57 18.60 -7.00
C SER A 379 4.20 17.49 -7.85
N LEU A 380 4.42 17.77 -9.13
CA LEU A 380 5.09 16.86 -10.05
C LEU A 380 6.56 16.61 -9.64
N ALA A 381 7.28 17.63 -9.19
CA ALA A 381 8.63 17.49 -8.67
C ALA A 381 8.66 16.57 -7.44
N GLY A 382 7.70 16.72 -6.53
CA GLY A 382 7.51 15.84 -5.37
C GLY A 382 7.27 14.39 -5.77
N TYR A 383 6.44 14.16 -6.79
CA TYR A 383 6.16 12.82 -7.33
C TYR A 383 7.40 12.20 -7.97
N VAL A 384 8.11 12.91 -8.83
CA VAL A 384 9.32 12.40 -9.50
C VAL A 384 10.40 12.01 -8.49
N LEU A 385 10.54 12.77 -7.39
CA LEU A 385 11.46 12.48 -6.30
C LEU A 385 11.04 11.26 -5.46
N SER A 386 9.74 11.04 -5.28
CA SER A 386 9.20 9.98 -4.41
C SER A 386 7.88 9.41 -4.94
N PRO A 387 7.89 8.57 -5.98
CA PRO A 387 6.67 8.11 -6.67
C PRO A 387 5.82 7.12 -5.85
N THR A 388 6.22 6.77 -4.65
CA THR A 388 5.50 5.85 -3.74
C THR A 388 4.67 6.58 -2.69
N GLU A 389 4.70 7.91 -2.63
CA GLU A 389 3.84 8.69 -1.76
C GLU A 389 2.39 8.76 -2.30
N ASN A 390 1.45 9.03 -1.38
CA ASN A 390 0.01 9.07 -1.73
C ASN A 390 -0.53 10.50 -1.90
N ASP A 391 0.28 11.52 -1.61
CA ASP A 391 -0.17 12.91 -1.58
C ASP A 391 1.02 13.84 -1.86
N TYR A 392 0.88 14.65 -2.89
CA TYR A 392 1.86 15.66 -3.35
C TYR A 392 1.31 17.08 -3.25
N SER A 393 0.29 17.32 -2.42
CA SER A 393 -0.25 18.64 -2.18
C SER A 393 0.82 19.59 -1.62
N VAL A 394 0.67 20.87 -1.91
CA VAL A 394 1.57 21.93 -1.39
C VAL A 394 1.64 21.85 0.13
N LYS A 395 0.52 21.61 0.80
CA LYS A 395 0.44 21.43 2.25
C LYS A 395 1.38 20.34 2.75
N LYS A 396 1.37 19.15 2.12
CA LYS A 396 2.22 18.04 2.53
C LYS A 396 3.70 18.31 2.21
N LEU A 397 3.98 18.86 1.03
CA LEU A 397 5.36 19.17 0.62
C LEU A 397 5.96 20.30 1.47
N ALA A 398 5.19 21.35 1.79
CA ALA A 398 5.63 22.43 2.65
C ALA A 398 5.88 21.96 4.09
N ALA A 399 5.00 21.12 4.62
CA ALA A 399 5.19 20.52 5.94
C ALA A 399 6.47 19.66 5.98
N TYR A 400 6.75 18.92 4.90
CA TYR A 400 7.89 18.01 4.82
C TYR A 400 9.23 18.73 4.59
N TYR A 401 9.28 19.62 3.57
CA TYR A 401 10.54 20.24 3.15
C TYR A 401 10.85 21.56 3.85
N LEU A 402 9.82 22.26 4.35
CA LEU A 402 9.94 23.59 4.94
C LEU A 402 9.49 23.67 6.39
N SER A 403 8.92 22.58 6.94
CA SER A 403 8.28 22.57 8.28
C SER A 403 7.23 23.67 8.46
N ARG A 404 6.46 23.97 7.38
CA ARG A 404 5.46 25.03 7.34
C ARG A 404 4.05 24.48 7.11
N GLU A 405 3.05 25.13 7.72
CA GLU A 405 1.63 24.91 7.41
C GLU A 405 1.14 25.89 6.36
N THR A 406 0.24 25.41 5.48
CA THR A 406 -0.37 26.19 4.41
C THR A 406 -1.88 26.06 4.51
N ALA A 407 -2.53 26.87 5.36
CA ALA A 407 -3.98 26.85 5.55
C ALA A 407 -4.71 27.86 4.64
N GLU A 408 -4.04 28.92 4.19
CA GLU A 408 -4.59 29.99 3.40
C GLU A 408 -3.95 30.08 2.01
N LEU A 409 -4.66 30.62 1.03
CA LEU A 409 -4.19 30.76 -0.36
C LEU A 409 -2.87 31.55 -0.46
N THR A 410 -2.71 32.59 0.36
CA THR A 410 -1.47 33.39 0.46
C THR A 410 -0.30 32.57 1.02
N ALA A 411 -0.55 31.75 2.02
CA ALA A 411 0.44 30.85 2.61
C ALA A 411 0.85 29.77 1.59
N GLU A 412 -0.10 29.27 0.80
CA GLU A 412 0.15 28.30 -0.26
C GLU A 412 1.04 28.90 -1.35
N ALA A 413 0.72 30.09 -1.87
CA ALA A 413 1.55 30.79 -2.87
C ALA A 413 2.97 31.05 -2.36
N SER A 414 3.11 31.48 -1.09
CA SER A 414 4.42 31.71 -0.48
C SER A 414 5.21 30.40 -0.32
N ALA A 415 4.53 29.30 0.02
CA ALA A 415 5.16 27.99 0.16
C ALA A 415 5.61 27.43 -1.20
N LEU A 416 4.84 27.62 -2.27
CA LEU A 416 5.23 27.25 -3.64
C LEU A 416 6.56 27.88 -4.02
N LEU A 417 6.69 29.18 -3.79
CA LEU A 417 7.91 29.94 -4.12
C LEU A 417 9.13 29.43 -3.32
N ALA A 418 8.92 29.07 -2.06
CA ALA A 418 9.98 28.55 -1.18
C ALA A 418 10.35 27.09 -1.47
N LEU A 419 9.40 26.26 -1.91
CA LEU A 419 9.61 24.86 -2.27
C LEU A 419 10.41 24.69 -3.56
N GLU A 420 10.24 25.59 -4.53
CA GLU A 420 10.86 25.46 -5.84
C GLU A 420 12.39 25.27 -5.79
N PRO A 421 13.19 26.13 -5.12
CA PRO A 421 14.63 25.96 -5.10
C PRO A 421 15.07 24.67 -4.39
N VAL A 422 14.34 24.26 -3.35
CA VAL A 422 14.63 23.03 -2.60
C VAL A 422 14.38 21.78 -3.46
N LEU A 423 13.23 21.76 -4.16
CA LEU A 423 12.88 20.61 -5.01
C LEU A 423 13.75 20.58 -6.28
N ARG A 424 14.08 21.71 -6.87
CA ARG A 424 14.99 21.81 -8.01
C ARG A 424 16.37 21.26 -7.66
N GLN A 425 16.93 21.64 -6.51
CA GLN A 425 18.19 21.10 -6.03
C GLN A 425 18.12 19.57 -5.84
N LYS A 426 17.05 19.08 -5.24
CA LYS A 426 16.88 17.63 -5.01
C LYS A 426 16.71 16.84 -6.31
N LEU A 427 16.03 17.39 -7.32
CA LEU A 427 15.95 16.78 -8.65
C LEU A 427 17.33 16.67 -9.29
N GLN A 428 18.17 17.69 -9.15
CA GLN A 428 19.55 17.69 -9.64
C GLN A 428 20.43 16.68 -8.89
N GLU A 429 20.39 16.66 -7.55
CA GLU A 429 21.13 15.71 -6.72
C GLU A 429 20.75 14.26 -7.04
N ALA A 430 19.50 13.98 -7.37
CA ALA A 430 18.98 12.67 -7.73
C ALA A 430 19.16 12.33 -9.23
N ALA A 431 19.69 13.24 -10.06
CA ALA A 431 19.80 13.11 -11.52
C ALA A 431 18.44 12.80 -12.20
N LEU A 432 17.37 13.48 -11.75
CA LEU A 432 16.00 13.31 -12.24
C LEU A 432 15.53 14.46 -13.15
N GLU A 433 16.43 15.38 -13.51
CA GLU A 433 16.07 16.54 -14.31
C GLU A 433 15.52 16.17 -15.69
N GLN A 434 16.10 15.15 -16.34
CA GLN A 434 15.62 14.68 -17.64
C GLN A 434 14.18 14.15 -17.54
N VAL A 435 13.89 13.31 -16.56
CA VAL A 435 12.53 12.78 -16.34
C VAL A 435 11.55 13.91 -16.10
N TYR A 436 11.93 14.88 -15.28
CA TYR A 436 11.06 15.98 -14.90
C TYR A 436 10.83 16.96 -16.07
N TYR A 437 11.91 17.51 -16.68
CA TYR A 437 11.79 18.59 -17.67
C TYR A 437 11.50 18.10 -19.08
N GLU A 438 11.96 16.91 -19.47
CA GLU A 438 11.84 16.43 -20.85
C GLU A 438 10.68 15.45 -21.05
N ILE A 439 10.18 14.82 -19.97
CA ILE A 439 9.12 13.80 -20.06
C ILE A 439 7.85 14.27 -19.33
N ASP A 440 7.89 14.37 -18.00
CA ASP A 440 6.65 14.49 -17.20
C ASP A 440 6.05 15.89 -17.24
N LEU A 441 6.86 16.95 -17.18
CA LEU A 441 6.36 18.32 -17.18
C LEU A 441 5.72 18.72 -18.52
N PRO A 442 6.35 18.50 -19.68
CA PRO A 442 5.71 18.81 -20.96
C PRO A 442 4.47 17.93 -21.23
N LEU A 443 4.44 16.71 -20.70
CA LEU A 443 3.29 15.83 -20.81
C LEU A 443 2.03 16.40 -20.16
N CYS A 444 2.15 17.25 -19.13
CA CYS A 444 0.99 17.89 -18.49
C CYS A 444 0.12 18.68 -19.49
N ALA A 445 0.74 19.32 -20.49
CA ALA A 445 0.01 20.05 -21.52
C ALA A 445 -0.75 19.10 -22.46
N VAL A 446 -0.10 18.00 -22.89
CA VAL A 446 -0.75 17.00 -23.75
C VAL A 446 -1.92 16.33 -23.03
N LEU A 447 -1.76 15.99 -21.75
CA LEU A 447 -2.84 15.39 -20.97
C LEU A 447 -3.99 16.38 -20.75
N ALA A 448 -3.72 17.66 -20.53
CA ALA A 448 -4.77 18.68 -20.45
C ALA A 448 -5.58 18.80 -21.76
N ASP A 449 -4.89 18.76 -22.92
CA ASP A 449 -5.54 18.77 -24.23
C ASP A 449 -6.40 17.51 -24.46
N MET A 450 -5.92 16.35 -24.06
CA MET A 450 -6.66 15.07 -24.15
C MET A 450 -7.91 15.07 -23.26
N GLU A 451 -7.78 15.57 -22.02
CA GLU A 451 -8.91 15.68 -21.09
C GLU A 451 -9.95 16.70 -21.56
N GLU A 452 -9.54 17.77 -22.23
CA GLU A 452 -10.45 18.75 -22.85
C GLU A 452 -11.15 18.15 -24.07
N ALA A 453 -10.40 17.49 -24.95
CA ALA A 453 -10.93 16.82 -26.13
C ALA A 453 -12.00 15.77 -25.77
N GLY A 454 -11.71 14.90 -24.82
CA GLY A 454 -12.56 13.78 -24.47
C GLY A 454 -12.85 12.84 -25.65
N VAL A 455 -13.70 11.83 -25.44
CA VAL A 455 -14.07 10.84 -26.49
C VAL A 455 -15.58 10.80 -26.65
N LEU A 456 -16.06 10.87 -27.88
CA LEU A 456 -17.49 10.79 -28.18
C LEU A 456 -18.02 9.37 -27.97
N VAL A 457 -19.21 9.24 -27.39
CA VAL A 457 -19.87 7.97 -27.15
C VAL A 457 -21.28 7.99 -27.75
N ASP A 458 -21.63 6.93 -28.48
CA ASP A 458 -23.00 6.70 -28.94
C ASP A 458 -23.90 6.33 -27.77
N ARG A 459 -24.60 7.33 -27.25
CA ARG A 459 -25.51 7.20 -26.10
C ARG A 459 -26.61 6.16 -26.33
N GLU A 460 -27.20 6.13 -27.53
CA GLU A 460 -28.32 5.22 -27.82
C GLU A 460 -27.84 3.77 -27.85
N GLN A 461 -26.68 3.50 -28.44
CA GLN A 461 -26.11 2.15 -28.43
C GLN A 461 -25.78 1.73 -27.01
N LEU A 462 -25.25 2.63 -26.18
CA LEU A 462 -24.92 2.35 -24.78
C LEU A 462 -26.18 2.06 -23.95
N GLU A 463 -27.28 2.77 -24.16
CA GLU A 463 -28.58 2.54 -23.51
C GLU A 463 -29.14 1.15 -23.93
N ARG A 464 -29.16 0.84 -25.23
CA ARG A 464 -29.60 -0.48 -25.74
C ARG A 464 -28.75 -1.63 -25.16
N PHE A 465 -27.46 -1.42 -25.05
CA PHE A 465 -26.55 -2.38 -24.42
C PHE A 465 -26.90 -2.59 -22.93
N GLY A 466 -27.13 -1.51 -22.17
CA GLY A 466 -27.60 -1.56 -20.79
C GLY A 466 -28.90 -2.34 -20.60
N GLU A 467 -29.86 -2.17 -21.53
CA GLU A 467 -31.12 -2.93 -21.53
C GLU A 467 -30.89 -4.44 -21.83
N MET A 468 -30.04 -4.74 -22.81
CA MET A 468 -29.69 -6.12 -23.13
C MET A 468 -29.03 -6.81 -21.92
N LEU A 469 -28.08 -6.15 -21.27
CA LEU A 469 -27.47 -6.66 -20.06
C LEU A 469 -28.50 -6.87 -18.93
N SER A 470 -29.45 -5.96 -18.76
CA SER A 470 -30.51 -6.09 -17.74
C SER A 470 -31.36 -7.34 -17.99
N ARG A 471 -31.75 -7.63 -19.24
CA ARG A 471 -32.50 -8.84 -19.58
C ARG A 471 -31.72 -10.11 -19.25
N ARG A 472 -30.43 -10.16 -19.58
CA ARG A 472 -29.57 -11.32 -19.27
C ARG A 472 -29.35 -11.48 -17.75
N ILE A 473 -29.12 -10.39 -17.03
CA ILE A 473 -28.96 -10.41 -15.56
C ILE A 473 -30.21 -11.00 -14.91
N ASN A 474 -31.41 -10.55 -15.32
CA ASN A 474 -32.66 -11.07 -14.78
C ASN A 474 -32.87 -12.56 -15.10
N ALA A 475 -32.46 -13.01 -16.30
CA ALA A 475 -32.52 -14.44 -16.67
C ALA A 475 -31.58 -15.29 -15.79
N SER A 476 -30.29 -14.90 -15.64
CA SER A 476 -29.33 -15.59 -14.76
C SER A 476 -29.79 -15.55 -13.31
N GLN A 477 -30.34 -14.42 -12.82
CA GLN A 477 -30.88 -14.33 -11.46
C GLN A 477 -32.03 -15.31 -11.23
N SER A 478 -32.95 -15.41 -12.18
CA SER A 478 -34.06 -16.37 -12.10
C SER A 478 -33.59 -17.82 -12.11
N ALA A 479 -32.58 -18.14 -12.93
CA ALA A 479 -31.94 -19.46 -12.97
C ALA A 479 -31.27 -19.79 -11.64
N ILE A 480 -30.49 -18.84 -11.07
CA ILE A 480 -29.84 -18.99 -9.75
C ILE A 480 -30.86 -19.27 -8.66
N TYR A 481 -31.97 -18.53 -8.61
CA TYR A 481 -33.05 -18.77 -7.63
C TYR A 481 -33.72 -20.12 -7.84
N GLY A 482 -33.91 -20.52 -9.11
CA GLY A 482 -34.42 -21.86 -9.44
C GLY A 482 -33.54 -22.98 -8.93
N TYR A 483 -32.23 -22.88 -9.12
CA TYR A 483 -31.23 -23.85 -8.60
C TYR A 483 -31.08 -23.79 -7.07
N ALA A 484 -31.17 -22.62 -6.48
CA ALA A 484 -31.12 -22.46 -5.03
C ALA A 484 -32.40 -22.88 -4.31
N GLY A 485 -33.56 -22.89 -4.99
CA GLY A 485 -34.88 -23.17 -4.42
C GLY A 485 -35.41 -22.05 -3.50
N GLU A 486 -34.77 -20.87 -3.54
CA GLU A 486 -35.18 -19.67 -2.78
C GLU A 486 -34.59 -18.39 -3.39
N GLU A 487 -35.29 -17.28 -3.18
CA GLU A 487 -34.71 -15.96 -3.49
C GLU A 487 -33.77 -15.49 -2.39
N PHE A 488 -32.62 -14.93 -2.78
CA PHE A 488 -31.64 -14.41 -1.85
C PHE A 488 -30.78 -13.31 -2.49
N ASN A 489 -30.05 -12.55 -1.68
CA ASN A 489 -29.10 -11.57 -2.22
C ASN A 489 -27.83 -12.26 -2.73
N ILE A 490 -27.73 -12.43 -4.07
CA ILE A 490 -26.59 -13.08 -4.76
C ILE A 490 -25.28 -12.32 -4.51
N ASN A 491 -25.32 -11.00 -4.28
CA ASN A 491 -24.16 -10.18 -3.98
C ASN A 491 -23.66 -10.33 -2.52
N SER A 492 -24.46 -10.93 -1.63
CA SER A 492 -24.05 -11.24 -0.27
C SER A 492 -23.13 -12.48 -0.27
N THR A 493 -21.84 -12.28 -0.12
CA THR A 493 -20.85 -13.37 -0.08
C THR A 493 -21.15 -14.41 1.00
N LYS A 494 -21.72 -13.97 2.15
CA LYS A 494 -22.10 -14.84 3.24
C LYS A 494 -23.30 -15.73 2.86
N LYS A 495 -24.37 -15.11 2.31
CA LYS A 495 -25.59 -15.88 1.94
C LYS A 495 -25.30 -16.80 0.75
N LEU A 496 -24.48 -16.35 -0.19
CA LEU A 496 -24.06 -17.18 -1.30
C LEU A 496 -23.23 -18.39 -0.84
N ALA A 497 -22.31 -18.20 0.14
CA ALA A 497 -21.55 -19.31 0.71
C ALA A 497 -22.45 -20.33 1.41
N GLU A 498 -23.48 -19.89 2.16
CA GLU A 498 -24.49 -20.75 2.77
C GLU A 498 -25.24 -21.58 1.71
N ILE A 499 -25.69 -20.96 0.62
CA ILE A 499 -26.38 -21.67 -0.47
C ILE A 499 -25.44 -22.70 -1.11
N LEU A 500 -24.23 -22.31 -1.50
CA LEU A 500 -23.33 -23.20 -2.24
C LEU A 500 -22.77 -24.35 -1.40
N PHE A 501 -22.34 -24.08 -0.18
CA PHE A 501 -21.57 -25.04 0.61
C PHE A 501 -22.39 -25.76 1.69
N GLU A 502 -23.50 -25.17 2.16
CA GLU A 502 -24.35 -25.78 3.18
C GLU A 502 -25.63 -26.38 2.58
N LYS A 503 -26.31 -25.66 1.66
CA LYS A 503 -27.56 -26.13 1.07
C LYS A 503 -27.35 -27.04 -0.14
N LEU A 504 -26.45 -26.69 -1.05
CA LEU A 504 -26.13 -27.49 -2.24
C LEU A 504 -24.95 -28.45 -2.02
N GLU A 505 -24.35 -28.44 -0.82
CA GLU A 505 -23.27 -29.35 -0.37
C GLU A 505 -22.08 -29.43 -1.35
N LEU A 506 -21.78 -28.30 -2.06
CA LEU A 506 -20.62 -28.25 -2.94
C LEU A 506 -19.31 -28.29 -2.11
N PRO A 507 -18.23 -28.92 -2.63
CA PRO A 507 -17.00 -29.03 -1.88
C PRO A 507 -16.35 -27.64 -1.69
N PRO A 508 -16.06 -27.20 -0.47
CA PRO A 508 -15.44 -25.93 -0.21
C PRO A 508 -13.96 -25.94 -0.62
N VAL A 509 -13.55 -25.00 -1.47
CA VAL A 509 -12.17 -24.91 -2.00
C VAL A 509 -11.26 -24.09 -1.07
N LYS A 510 -11.80 -23.01 -0.46
CA LYS A 510 -11.01 -22.10 0.37
C LYS A 510 -11.84 -21.55 1.54
N LYS A 511 -11.28 -21.68 2.76
CA LYS A 511 -11.89 -21.12 3.98
C LYS A 511 -11.27 -19.77 4.30
N THR A 512 -12.10 -18.79 4.66
CA THR A 512 -11.68 -17.48 5.17
C THR A 512 -11.98 -17.39 6.68
N LYS A 513 -11.54 -16.30 7.31
CA LYS A 513 -11.83 -16.06 8.74
C LYS A 513 -13.34 -15.92 9.04
N THR A 514 -14.14 -15.55 8.06
CA THR A 514 -15.57 -15.25 8.19
C THR A 514 -16.49 -16.27 7.53
N GLY A 515 -15.95 -17.37 6.99
CA GLY A 515 -16.71 -18.40 6.28
C GLY A 515 -15.99 -18.94 5.05
N TYR A 516 -16.70 -19.57 4.13
CA TYR A 516 -16.14 -20.06 2.88
C TYR A 516 -16.03 -18.93 1.84
N SER A 517 -14.94 -18.93 1.07
CA SER A 517 -14.75 -17.95 0.01
C SER A 517 -15.65 -18.27 -1.20
N THR A 518 -16.24 -17.23 -1.78
CA THR A 518 -17.00 -17.29 -3.04
C THR A 518 -16.40 -16.37 -4.10
N ASN A 519 -15.08 -16.09 -4.04
CA ASN A 519 -14.40 -15.27 -5.04
C ASN A 519 -14.37 -15.97 -6.41
N ALA A 520 -14.00 -15.23 -7.45
CA ALA A 520 -14.00 -15.76 -8.83
C ALA A 520 -13.13 -17.00 -8.98
N GLU A 521 -11.94 -17.04 -8.37
CA GLU A 521 -11.03 -18.18 -8.38
C GLU A 521 -11.66 -19.46 -7.81
N VAL A 522 -12.39 -19.32 -6.70
CA VAL A 522 -13.09 -20.45 -6.08
C VAL A 522 -14.23 -20.95 -6.97
N LEU A 523 -15.01 -20.01 -7.55
CA LEU A 523 -16.11 -20.38 -8.45
C LEU A 523 -15.60 -21.02 -9.74
N GLU A 524 -14.49 -20.55 -10.32
CA GLU A 524 -13.88 -21.19 -11.49
C GLU A 524 -13.42 -22.63 -11.21
N LYS A 525 -12.86 -22.91 -10.02
CA LYS A 525 -12.48 -24.27 -9.58
C LYS A 525 -13.71 -25.18 -9.35
N LEU A 526 -14.91 -24.60 -9.14
CA LEU A 526 -16.18 -25.31 -8.98
C LEU A 526 -16.96 -25.49 -10.29
N LYS A 527 -16.46 -24.93 -11.40
CA LYS A 527 -17.09 -25.01 -12.73
C LYS A 527 -17.33 -26.47 -13.16
N GLY A 528 -18.50 -26.75 -13.71
CA GLY A 528 -18.93 -28.10 -14.08
C GLY A 528 -19.37 -28.99 -12.89
N ARG A 529 -19.34 -28.50 -11.64
CA ARG A 529 -19.84 -29.25 -10.49
C ARG A 529 -21.35 -29.10 -10.29
N HIS A 530 -21.88 -27.90 -10.59
CA HIS A 530 -23.30 -27.61 -10.51
C HIS A 530 -23.64 -26.44 -11.43
N PRO A 531 -24.77 -26.46 -12.18
CA PRO A 531 -25.13 -25.38 -13.13
C PRO A 531 -25.24 -23.98 -12.51
N ILE A 532 -25.55 -23.88 -11.21
CA ILE A 532 -25.60 -22.61 -10.50
C ILE A 532 -24.28 -21.82 -10.56
N ILE A 533 -23.14 -22.51 -10.69
CA ILE A 533 -21.82 -21.89 -10.69
C ILE A 533 -21.62 -21.04 -11.95
N GLU A 534 -21.97 -21.59 -13.12
CA GLU A 534 -21.89 -20.89 -14.40
C GLU A 534 -22.82 -19.65 -14.37
N GLU A 535 -24.04 -19.80 -13.85
CA GLU A 535 -24.99 -18.70 -13.74
C GLU A 535 -24.49 -17.59 -12.78
N ILE A 536 -23.88 -17.94 -11.66
CA ILE A 536 -23.30 -16.96 -10.73
C ILE A 536 -22.12 -16.23 -11.37
N LEU A 537 -21.26 -16.92 -12.10
CA LEU A 537 -20.14 -16.31 -12.81
C LEU A 537 -20.64 -15.34 -13.89
N GLU A 538 -21.63 -15.75 -14.69
CA GLU A 538 -22.28 -14.91 -15.68
C GLU A 538 -22.99 -13.71 -15.03
N PHE A 539 -23.81 -13.92 -14.03
CA PHE A 539 -24.50 -12.86 -13.28
C PHE A 539 -23.52 -11.79 -12.78
N ARG A 540 -22.42 -12.19 -12.16
CA ARG A 540 -21.39 -11.25 -11.65
C ARG A 540 -20.69 -10.50 -12.78
N GLN A 541 -20.35 -11.16 -13.86
CA GLN A 541 -19.75 -10.54 -15.04
C GLN A 541 -20.69 -9.50 -15.65
N LEU A 542 -21.95 -9.87 -15.92
CA LEU A 542 -22.96 -8.99 -16.50
C LEU A 542 -23.27 -7.80 -15.59
N THR A 543 -23.44 -8.05 -14.29
CA THR A 543 -23.71 -6.99 -13.31
C THR A 543 -22.55 -5.99 -13.24
N LYS A 544 -21.31 -6.45 -13.28
CA LYS A 544 -20.13 -5.59 -13.33
C LYS A 544 -20.09 -4.77 -14.62
N LEU A 545 -20.32 -5.40 -15.77
CA LEU A 545 -20.36 -4.70 -17.06
C LEU A 545 -21.44 -3.63 -17.07
N LYS A 546 -22.64 -3.96 -16.60
CA LYS A 546 -23.75 -3.02 -16.55
C LYS A 546 -23.44 -1.85 -15.61
N SER A 547 -23.11 -2.12 -14.36
CA SER A 547 -22.93 -1.07 -13.35
C SER A 547 -21.76 -0.15 -13.65
N THR A 548 -20.62 -0.69 -14.14
CA THR A 548 -19.39 0.07 -14.34
C THR A 548 -19.37 0.75 -15.72
N TYR A 549 -19.77 0.05 -16.78
CA TYR A 549 -19.59 0.55 -18.14
C TYR A 549 -20.88 1.02 -18.78
N ALA A 550 -22.03 0.34 -18.64
CA ALA A 550 -23.27 0.86 -19.20
C ALA A 550 -23.80 2.03 -18.34
N ASP A 551 -24.25 1.76 -17.13
CA ASP A 551 -24.86 2.77 -16.25
C ASP A 551 -23.83 3.81 -15.77
N GLY A 552 -22.58 3.38 -15.57
CA GLY A 552 -21.50 4.25 -15.12
C GLY A 552 -21.09 5.28 -16.17
N LEU A 553 -20.91 4.87 -17.43
CA LEU A 553 -20.55 5.78 -18.52
C LEU A 553 -21.69 6.75 -18.88
N LEU A 554 -22.96 6.27 -18.90
CA LEU A 554 -24.12 7.13 -19.17
C LEU A 554 -24.22 8.32 -18.23
N LYS A 555 -23.76 8.20 -16.99
CA LYS A 555 -23.80 9.28 -15.98
C LYS A 555 -22.77 10.38 -16.20
N VAL A 556 -21.70 10.08 -16.94
CA VAL A 556 -20.55 10.96 -17.12
C VAL A 556 -20.41 11.48 -18.55
N ILE A 557 -21.36 11.16 -19.43
CA ILE A 557 -21.46 11.76 -20.77
C ILE A 557 -21.84 13.23 -20.61
N GLY A 558 -20.96 14.12 -21.10
CA GLY A 558 -21.24 15.55 -21.14
C GLY A 558 -22.35 15.93 -22.11
N ASP A 559 -22.77 17.20 -22.08
CA ASP A 559 -23.82 17.75 -22.96
C ASP A 559 -23.44 17.67 -24.44
N ASP A 560 -22.13 17.62 -24.73
CA ASP A 560 -21.56 17.45 -26.08
C ASP A 560 -21.43 15.97 -26.51
N GLY A 561 -21.94 15.05 -25.73
CA GLY A 561 -21.89 13.61 -25.99
C GLY A 561 -20.53 12.96 -25.69
N ARG A 562 -19.56 13.70 -25.14
CA ARG A 562 -18.21 13.21 -24.89
C ARG A 562 -18.01 12.77 -23.44
N ILE A 563 -17.20 11.75 -23.24
CA ILE A 563 -16.69 11.34 -21.94
C ILE A 563 -15.27 11.89 -21.79
N ARG A 564 -15.03 12.55 -20.66
CA ARG A 564 -13.74 13.07 -20.24
C ARG A 564 -13.25 12.32 -19.05
N THR A 565 -12.18 11.53 -19.25
CA THR A 565 -11.48 10.87 -18.13
C THR A 565 -10.44 11.83 -17.54
N THR A 566 -10.06 11.60 -16.30
CA THR A 566 -8.90 12.27 -15.70
C THR A 566 -7.70 11.33 -15.78
N PHE A 567 -6.65 11.75 -16.48
CA PHE A 567 -5.38 11.03 -16.53
C PHE A 567 -4.53 11.36 -15.31
N GLN A 568 -4.34 10.37 -14.43
CA GLN A 568 -3.51 10.52 -13.25
C GLN A 568 -2.04 10.29 -13.62
N ASN A 569 -1.24 11.34 -13.58
CA ASN A 569 0.19 11.30 -13.91
C ASN A 569 1.12 11.25 -12.68
N MET A 570 0.57 11.31 -11.47
CA MET A 570 1.31 11.33 -10.19
C MET A 570 0.85 10.25 -9.19
N VAL A 571 0.42 9.08 -9.68
CA VAL A 571 -0.15 8.02 -8.81
C VAL A 571 0.65 6.74 -8.85
N THR A 572 1.11 6.29 -10.02
CA THR A 572 1.75 4.99 -10.12
C THR A 572 3.24 5.05 -9.79
N ALA A 573 3.74 4.08 -9.03
CA ALA A 573 5.17 4.02 -8.67
C ALA A 573 6.11 3.68 -9.85
N THR A 574 5.56 3.23 -10.98
CA THR A 574 6.31 2.89 -12.21
C THR A 574 6.37 4.02 -13.24
N GLY A 575 5.67 5.12 -13.02
CA GLY A 575 5.56 6.20 -14.01
C GLY A 575 4.42 6.02 -15.02
N ARG A 576 3.71 4.88 -15.01
CA ARG A 576 2.54 4.68 -15.89
C ARG A 576 1.45 5.70 -15.57
N LEU A 577 0.71 6.11 -16.60
CA LEU A 577 -0.53 6.84 -16.41
C LEU A 577 -1.63 5.90 -15.89
N SER A 578 -2.55 6.43 -15.12
CA SER A 578 -3.81 5.76 -14.82
C SER A 578 -4.98 6.69 -15.16
N SER A 579 -6.16 6.11 -15.34
CA SER A 579 -7.36 6.82 -15.76
C SER A 579 -8.44 6.66 -14.69
N THR A 580 -9.10 7.76 -14.32
CA THR A 580 -10.15 7.78 -13.31
C THR A 580 -11.32 8.67 -13.76
N GLU A 581 -12.49 8.39 -13.24
CA GLU A 581 -13.73 9.18 -13.39
C GLU A 581 -14.11 9.54 -14.83
N PRO A 582 -14.31 8.55 -15.72
CA PRO A 582 -14.29 7.09 -15.53
C PRO A 582 -12.92 6.47 -15.89
N ASN A 583 -12.63 5.26 -15.39
CA ASN A 583 -11.44 4.53 -15.82
C ASN A 583 -11.67 3.88 -17.19
N LEU A 584 -11.16 4.51 -18.25
CA LEU A 584 -11.26 4.02 -19.62
C LEU A 584 -10.17 2.99 -19.99
N GLN A 585 -9.09 2.90 -19.20
CA GLN A 585 -8.02 1.92 -19.43
C GLN A 585 -8.40 0.48 -19.06
N ASN A 586 -9.49 0.31 -18.29
CA ASN A 586 -9.96 -1.01 -17.82
C ASN A 586 -11.16 -1.56 -18.60
N ILE A 587 -11.51 -0.97 -19.76
CA ILE A 587 -12.58 -1.49 -20.61
C ILE A 587 -12.15 -2.86 -21.15
N PRO A 588 -12.92 -3.95 -20.90
CA PRO A 588 -12.51 -5.29 -21.26
C PRO A 588 -12.32 -5.46 -22.76
N VAL A 589 -11.25 -6.14 -23.17
CA VAL A 589 -10.94 -6.41 -24.59
C VAL A 589 -11.16 -7.88 -24.95
N ARG A 590 -10.96 -8.78 -23.98
CA ARG A 590 -10.86 -10.24 -24.25
C ARG A 590 -12.21 -10.96 -24.33
N THR A 591 -13.28 -10.35 -23.85
CA THR A 591 -14.61 -10.97 -23.88
C THR A 591 -15.46 -10.31 -24.97
N GLU A 592 -16.30 -11.08 -25.63
CA GLU A 592 -17.20 -10.59 -26.68
C GLU A 592 -18.05 -9.40 -26.19
N LEU A 593 -18.67 -9.52 -25.01
CA LEU A 593 -19.45 -8.42 -24.40
C LEU A 593 -18.58 -7.21 -24.01
N GLY A 594 -17.33 -7.43 -23.65
CA GLY A 594 -16.40 -6.34 -23.35
C GLY A 594 -16.00 -5.56 -24.60
N SER A 595 -15.76 -6.25 -25.70
CA SER A 595 -15.42 -5.64 -27.00
C SER A 595 -16.58 -4.83 -27.58
N GLU A 596 -17.84 -5.23 -27.32
CA GLU A 596 -19.02 -4.45 -27.73
C GLU A 596 -19.02 -3.03 -27.16
N ILE A 597 -18.50 -2.84 -25.93
CA ILE A 597 -18.40 -1.50 -25.31
C ILE A 597 -17.50 -0.58 -26.16
N ARG A 598 -16.44 -1.10 -26.74
CA ARG A 598 -15.51 -0.30 -27.59
C ARG A 598 -16.15 0.16 -28.90
N LYS A 599 -17.20 -0.53 -29.40
CA LYS A 599 -17.95 -0.09 -30.58
C LYS A 599 -18.78 1.17 -30.33
N MET A 600 -19.07 1.49 -29.09
CA MET A 600 -19.85 2.66 -28.71
C MET A 600 -19.00 3.94 -28.62
N PHE A 601 -17.67 3.80 -28.56
CA PHE A 601 -16.76 4.92 -28.67
C PHE A 601 -16.53 5.22 -30.16
N VAL A 602 -17.03 6.33 -30.62
CA VAL A 602 -17.07 6.72 -32.02
C VAL A 602 -16.39 8.09 -32.22
N PRO A 603 -15.76 8.36 -33.38
CA PRO A 603 -15.23 9.67 -33.69
C PRO A 603 -16.38 10.65 -34.05
N ARG A 604 -16.09 11.94 -34.14
CA ARG A 604 -17.03 12.93 -34.70
C ARG A 604 -17.44 12.56 -36.12
N GLU A 605 -18.58 13.08 -36.54
CA GLU A 605 -19.03 12.95 -37.93
C GLU A 605 -17.95 13.46 -38.91
N GLY A 606 -17.65 12.69 -39.93
CA GLY A 606 -16.58 12.97 -40.90
C GLY A 606 -15.15 12.68 -40.41
N CYS A 607 -15.00 12.09 -39.23
CA CYS A 607 -13.72 11.71 -38.64
C CYS A 607 -13.57 10.18 -38.52
N VAL A 608 -12.35 9.76 -38.24
CA VAL A 608 -11.98 8.38 -37.89
C VAL A 608 -11.13 8.38 -36.63
N PHE A 609 -11.09 7.23 -35.93
CA PHE A 609 -10.04 6.95 -34.98
C PHE A 609 -8.85 6.32 -35.69
N VAL A 610 -7.67 6.74 -35.31
CA VAL A 610 -6.39 6.07 -35.57
C VAL A 610 -5.90 5.53 -34.24
N ASP A 611 -5.81 4.21 -34.13
CA ASP A 611 -5.28 3.50 -32.98
C ASP A 611 -3.90 2.94 -33.34
N ALA A 612 -2.91 3.16 -32.51
CA ALA A 612 -1.58 2.61 -32.68
C ALA A 612 -1.11 1.97 -31.38
N ASP A 613 -0.74 0.69 -31.44
CA ASP A 613 -0.34 -0.14 -30.30
C ASP A 613 1.09 -0.64 -30.48
N TYR A 614 1.90 -0.58 -29.40
CA TYR A 614 3.24 -1.14 -29.44
C TYR A 614 3.23 -2.66 -29.42
N SER A 615 3.94 -3.26 -30.35
CA SER A 615 4.15 -4.71 -30.37
C SER A 615 5.19 -5.10 -29.33
N GLN A 616 4.74 -5.67 -28.21
CA GLN A 616 5.58 -6.32 -27.17
C GLN A 616 6.68 -5.39 -26.59
N ILE A 617 6.34 -4.14 -26.30
CA ILE A 617 7.31 -3.12 -25.83
C ILE A 617 8.13 -3.57 -24.61
N GLU A 618 7.50 -4.19 -23.61
CA GLU A 618 8.21 -4.63 -22.39
C GLU A 618 9.27 -5.70 -22.70
N LEU A 619 8.99 -6.62 -23.62
CA LEU A 619 9.97 -7.63 -24.02
C LEU A 619 11.12 -7.04 -24.86
N ARG A 620 10.84 -6.02 -25.68
CA ARG A 620 11.87 -5.29 -26.42
C ARG A 620 12.76 -4.47 -25.49
N VAL A 621 12.17 -3.84 -24.48
CA VAL A 621 12.89 -3.14 -23.41
C VAL A 621 13.74 -4.14 -22.61
N LEU A 622 13.23 -5.32 -22.28
CA LEU A 622 14.00 -6.37 -21.61
C LEU A 622 15.19 -6.83 -22.48
N ALA A 623 14.97 -7.08 -23.76
CA ALA A 623 16.05 -7.48 -24.68
C ALA A 623 17.19 -6.46 -24.74
N HIS A 624 16.84 -5.17 -24.68
CA HIS A 624 17.81 -4.07 -24.65
C HIS A 624 18.54 -3.98 -23.31
N ILE A 625 17.81 -3.95 -22.19
CA ILE A 625 18.40 -3.76 -20.85
C ILE A 625 19.26 -4.96 -20.44
N ALA A 626 18.78 -6.18 -20.73
CA ALA A 626 19.51 -7.42 -20.42
C ALA A 626 20.68 -7.69 -21.39
N ASP A 627 20.79 -6.92 -22.47
CA ASP A 627 21.77 -7.11 -23.56
C ASP A 627 21.85 -8.56 -24.06
N ASP A 628 20.70 -9.24 -24.10
CA ASP A 628 20.61 -10.66 -24.47
C ASP A 628 20.66 -10.83 -25.99
N SER A 629 21.74 -11.42 -26.51
CA SER A 629 21.96 -11.60 -27.95
C SER A 629 20.89 -12.46 -28.60
N ALA A 630 20.49 -13.57 -27.96
CA ALA A 630 19.51 -14.49 -28.49
C ALA A 630 18.11 -13.85 -28.58
N MET A 631 17.77 -13.01 -27.58
CA MET A 631 16.52 -12.27 -27.58
C MET A 631 16.51 -11.16 -28.63
N ARG A 632 17.65 -10.46 -28.82
CA ARG A 632 17.83 -9.46 -29.89
C ARG A 632 17.71 -10.08 -31.27
N ASP A 633 18.41 -11.20 -31.51
CA ASP A 633 18.37 -11.88 -32.78
C ASP A 633 16.93 -12.33 -33.14
N ALA A 634 16.18 -12.83 -32.18
CA ALA A 634 14.78 -13.20 -32.37
C ALA A 634 13.89 -12.01 -32.76
N PHE A 635 14.10 -10.82 -32.18
CA PHE A 635 13.37 -9.61 -32.60
C PHE A 635 13.83 -9.06 -33.94
N LEU A 636 15.11 -9.21 -34.30
CA LEU A 636 15.66 -8.76 -35.58
C LEU A 636 15.28 -9.67 -36.74
N SER A 637 14.99 -10.96 -36.48
CA SER A 637 14.55 -11.90 -37.52
C SER A 637 13.16 -11.58 -38.10
N GLY A 638 12.36 -10.77 -37.40
CA GLY A 638 10.98 -10.44 -37.77
C GLY A 638 9.98 -11.57 -37.53
N GLU A 639 10.40 -12.68 -36.94
CA GLU A 639 9.52 -13.78 -36.57
C GLU A 639 8.73 -13.44 -35.26
N ASP A 640 7.58 -14.14 -35.09
CA ASP A 640 6.81 -13.99 -33.86
C ASP A 640 7.61 -14.48 -32.65
N PHE A 641 8.01 -13.56 -31.78
CA PHE A 641 8.85 -13.83 -30.60
C PHE A 641 8.30 -14.96 -29.71
N HIS A 642 6.98 -15.04 -29.54
CA HIS A 642 6.38 -16.10 -28.73
C HIS A 642 6.49 -17.48 -29.42
N THR A 643 6.45 -17.53 -30.74
CA THR A 643 6.66 -18.75 -31.50
C THR A 643 8.13 -19.17 -31.46
N VAL A 644 9.05 -18.21 -31.62
CA VAL A 644 10.49 -18.48 -31.49
C VAL A 644 10.82 -19.00 -30.09
N THR A 645 10.28 -18.36 -29.06
CA THR A 645 10.46 -18.81 -27.65
C THR A 645 9.88 -20.22 -27.46
N ALA A 646 8.69 -20.50 -27.99
CA ALA A 646 8.08 -21.82 -27.89
C ALA A 646 8.97 -22.90 -28.56
N SER A 647 9.44 -22.64 -29.78
CA SER A 647 10.37 -23.54 -30.50
C SER A 647 11.60 -23.86 -29.61
N GLN A 648 12.16 -22.88 -28.98
CA GLN A 648 13.38 -23.01 -28.18
C GLN A 648 13.14 -23.70 -26.83
N VAL A 649 12.06 -23.34 -26.12
CA VAL A 649 11.71 -23.90 -24.80
C VAL A 649 11.27 -25.35 -24.91
N PHE A 650 10.51 -25.70 -26.00
CA PHE A 650 10.02 -27.07 -26.22
C PHE A 650 10.96 -27.92 -27.07
N GLY A 651 12.02 -27.32 -27.63
CA GLY A 651 13.01 -28.03 -28.43
C GLY A 651 12.46 -28.57 -29.77
N VAL A 652 11.49 -27.86 -30.37
CA VAL A 652 10.86 -28.24 -31.64
C VAL A 652 11.13 -27.19 -32.73
N PRO A 653 11.16 -27.56 -34.03
CA PRO A 653 11.24 -26.56 -35.10
C PRO A 653 10.09 -25.54 -35.03
N VAL A 654 10.32 -24.31 -35.51
CA VAL A 654 9.32 -23.23 -35.53
C VAL A 654 8.03 -23.68 -36.23
N SER A 655 8.16 -24.44 -37.30
CA SER A 655 7.03 -24.98 -38.09
C SER A 655 6.17 -26.00 -37.33
N GLU A 656 6.67 -26.58 -36.26
CA GLU A 656 5.97 -27.58 -35.43
C GLU A 656 5.40 -26.98 -34.13
N VAL A 657 5.57 -25.68 -33.91
CA VAL A 657 5.02 -25.01 -32.75
C VAL A 657 3.49 -24.95 -32.79
N THR A 658 2.86 -25.65 -31.89
CA THR A 658 1.40 -25.65 -31.74
C THR A 658 0.87 -24.37 -31.11
N PRO A 659 -0.42 -24.00 -31.33
CA PRO A 659 -1.04 -22.87 -30.66
C PRO A 659 -0.97 -22.93 -29.11
N VAL A 660 -0.98 -24.15 -28.54
CA VAL A 660 -0.84 -24.37 -27.11
C VAL A 660 0.57 -24.05 -26.65
N MET A 661 1.60 -24.52 -27.33
CA MET A 661 3.00 -24.22 -27.03
C MET A 661 3.26 -22.72 -27.12
N ARG A 662 2.77 -22.05 -28.15
CA ARG A 662 2.88 -20.61 -28.32
C ARG A 662 2.21 -19.84 -27.15
N ARG A 663 1.00 -20.26 -26.73
CA ARG A 663 0.29 -19.69 -25.60
C ARG A 663 1.08 -19.86 -24.29
N ASN A 664 1.61 -21.05 -24.04
CA ASN A 664 2.43 -21.34 -22.86
C ASN A 664 3.72 -20.51 -22.86
N ALA A 665 4.41 -20.42 -24.01
CA ALA A 665 5.58 -19.56 -24.15
C ALA A 665 5.25 -18.08 -23.92
N LYS A 666 4.09 -17.60 -24.37
CA LYS A 666 3.61 -16.24 -24.08
C LYS A 666 3.45 -16.02 -22.58
N ALA A 667 2.87 -16.97 -21.85
CA ALA A 667 2.73 -16.90 -20.40
C ALA A 667 4.10 -16.88 -19.69
N VAL A 668 5.06 -17.69 -20.15
CA VAL A 668 6.44 -17.69 -19.63
C VAL A 668 7.13 -16.36 -19.92
N ASN A 669 7.05 -15.84 -21.16
CA ASN A 669 7.69 -14.57 -21.55
C ASN A 669 7.23 -13.42 -20.67
N PHE A 670 5.92 -13.25 -20.48
CA PHE A 670 5.39 -12.22 -19.59
C PHE A 670 5.66 -12.53 -18.11
N GLY A 671 5.52 -13.79 -17.73
CA GLY A 671 5.78 -14.23 -16.37
C GLY A 671 7.20 -13.91 -15.89
N ILE A 672 8.22 -14.09 -16.72
CA ILE A 672 9.62 -13.77 -16.42
C ILE A 672 9.79 -12.26 -16.16
N VAL A 673 9.21 -11.41 -17.01
CA VAL A 673 9.24 -9.95 -16.83
C VAL A 673 8.68 -9.55 -15.45
N TYR A 674 7.65 -10.24 -14.97
CA TYR A 674 6.98 -9.97 -13.69
C TYR A 674 7.54 -10.77 -12.50
N GLY A 675 8.58 -11.60 -12.72
CA GLY A 675 9.16 -12.43 -11.67
C GLY A 675 8.20 -13.51 -11.17
N ILE A 676 7.54 -14.21 -12.09
CA ILE A 676 6.56 -15.27 -11.80
C ILE A 676 7.20 -16.42 -11.03
N SER A 677 6.48 -16.96 -10.06
CA SER A 677 6.87 -18.20 -9.37
C SER A 677 6.43 -19.43 -10.18
N LYS A 678 7.16 -20.54 -10.02
CA LYS A 678 6.79 -21.82 -10.61
C LYS A 678 5.36 -22.28 -10.25
N TRP A 679 4.89 -21.94 -9.05
CA TRP A 679 3.53 -22.23 -8.60
C TRP A 679 2.48 -21.43 -9.37
N SER A 680 2.70 -20.12 -9.53
CA SER A 680 1.78 -19.28 -10.31
C SER A 680 1.77 -19.68 -11.79
N LEU A 681 2.94 -19.93 -12.37
CA LEU A 681 3.01 -20.38 -13.78
C LEU A 681 2.29 -21.70 -13.99
N SER A 682 2.47 -22.66 -13.06
CA SER A 682 1.78 -23.98 -13.10
C SER A 682 0.26 -23.83 -13.13
N GLU A 683 -0.30 -22.92 -12.33
CA GLU A 683 -1.74 -22.62 -12.35
C GLU A 683 -2.18 -21.91 -13.64
N ASP A 684 -1.39 -20.94 -14.13
CA ASP A 684 -1.74 -20.13 -15.31
C ASP A 684 -1.81 -20.96 -16.61
N ILE A 685 -0.91 -21.91 -16.76
CA ILE A 685 -0.84 -22.74 -17.99
C ILE A 685 -1.36 -24.17 -17.83
N GLY A 686 -1.78 -24.55 -16.61
CA GLY A 686 -2.41 -25.84 -16.33
C GLY A 686 -1.46 -27.03 -16.42
N VAL A 687 -0.18 -26.86 -16.01
CA VAL A 687 0.85 -27.91 -15.97
C VAL A 687 1.27 -28.20 -14.52
N SER A 688 2.05 -29.26 -14.33
CA SER A 688 2.64 -29.52 -13.00
C SER A 688 3.66 -28.45 -12.61
N VAL A 689 3.88 -28.28 -11.30
CA VAL A 689 4.87 -27.34 -10.75
C VAL A 689 6.29 -27.66 -11.26
N TRP A 690 6.59 -28.94 -11.48
CA TRP A 690 7.87 -29.39 -12.03
C TRP A 690 8.04 -28.98 -13.49
N GLU A 691 7.01 -29.16 -14.33
CA GLU A 691 7.03 -28.71 -15.74
C GLU A 691 7.15 -27.20 -15.84
N ALA A 692 6.43 -26.45 -14.99
CA ALA A 692 6.53 -24.99 -14.93
C ALA A 692 7.96 -24.53 -14.55
N GLU A 693 8.60 -25.20 -13.61
CA GLU A 693 10.00 -24.95 -13.23
C GLU A 693 10.96 -25.24 -14.39
N GLU A 694 10.76 -26.34 -15.11
CA GLU A 694 11.58 -26.68 -16.27
C GLU A 694 11.42 -25.68 -17.41
N TYR A 695 10.19 -25.16 -17.63
CA TYR A 695 9.98 -24.08 -18.62
C TYR A 695 10.72 -22.80 -18.24
N ILE A 696 10.67 -22.38 -16.98
CA ILE A 696 11.42 -21.22 -16.51
C ILE A 696 12.93 -21.44 -16.68
N ASN A 697 13.44 -22.60 -16.26
CA ASN A 697 14.85 -22.92 -16.36
C ASN A 697 15.34 -23.02 -17.81
N SER A 698 14.53 -23.60 -18.72
CA SER A 698 14.85 -23.68 -20.15
C SER A 698 14.89 -22.31 -20.79
N TYR A 699 13.95 -21.43 -20.42
CA TYR A 699 13.93 -20.03 -20.84
C TYR A 699 15.21 -19.30 -20.41
N LEU A 700 15.55 -19.37 -19.12
CA LEU A 700 16.71 -18.67 -18.56
C LEU A 700 18.04 -19.23 -19.08
N ARG A 701 18.13 -20.53 -19.33
CA ARG A 701 19.29 -21.12 -20.01
C ARG A 701 19.48 -20.59 -21.43
N ARG A 702 18.38 -20.39 -22.15
CA ARG A 702 18.40 -19.86 -23.52
C ARG A 702 18.71 -18.38 -23.57
N PHE A 703 18.09 -17.62 -22.70
CA PHE A 703 18.25 -16.16 -22.56
C PHE A 703 19.13 -15.85 -21.35
N SER A 704 20.42 -16.17 -21.49
CA SER A 704 21.38 -16.05 -20.38
C SER A 704 21.63 -14.61 -19.96
N GLY A 705 21.49 -13.64 -20.86
CA GLY A 705 21.53 -12.21 -20.54
C GLY A 705 20.38 -11.80 -19.63
N VAL A 706 19.18 -12.34 -19.87
CA VAL A 706 18.03 -12.11 -18.98
C VAL A 706 18.28 -12.70 -17.59
N GLN A 707 18.88 -13.90 -17.51
CA GLN A 707 19.23 -14.52 -16.24
C GLN A 707 20.23 -13.66 -15.46
N ALA A 708 21.27 -13.16 -16.13
CA ALA A 708 22.27 -12.26 -15.53
C ALA A 708 21.61 -10.97 -15.05
N TYR A 709 20.79 -10.32 -15.89
CA TYR A 709 20.04 -9.13 -15.52
C TYR A 709 19.17 -9.33 -14.25
N MET A 710 18.45 -10.44 -14.17
CA MET A 710 17.61 -10.75 -13.02
C MET A 710 18.40 -10.81 -11.70
N HIS A 711 19.63 -11.34 -11.75
CA HIS A 711 20.49 -11.39 -10.60
C HIS A 711 21.06 -10.00 -10.27
N ASP A 712 21.62 -9.35 -11.27
CA ASP A 712 22.37 -8.09 -11.11
C ASP A 712 21.48 -6.94 -10.65
N ILE A 713 20.26 -6.83 -11.17
CA ILE A 713 19.33 -5.77 -10.78
C ILE A 713 18.83 -5.91 -9.33
N VAL A 714 18.64 -7.15 -8.86
CA VAL A 714 18.27 -7.41 -7.47
C VAL A 714 19.44 -7.07 -6.52
N ASP A 715 20.65 -7.41 -6.89
CA ASP A 715 21.84 -7.09 -6.10
C ASP A 715 22.14 -5.58 -6.11
N PHE A 716 21.97 -4.93 -7.26
CA PHE A 716 22.01 -3.48 -7.36
C PHE A 716 20.97 -2.83 -6.43
N ALA A 717 19.73 -3.30 -6.46
CA ALA A 717 18.67 -2.77 -5.64
C ALA A 717 18.90 -3.00 -4.14
N LYS A 718 19.44 -4.15 -3.74
CA LYS A 718 19.83 -4.42 -2.34
C LYS A 718 20.95 -3.49 -1.86
N THR A 719 21.91 -3.20 -2.72
CA THR A 719 23.04 -2.33 -2.39
C THR A 719 22.65 -0.86 -2.33
N ASN A 720 21.88 -0.39 -3.31
CA ASN A 720 21.57 1.03 -3.48
C ASN A 720 20.23 1.45 -2.85
N GLY A 721 19.34 0.50 -2.56
CA GLY A 721 18.00 0.76 -2.01
C GLY A 721 16.96 1.22 -3.03
N TYR A 722 17.29 1.25 -4.32
CA TYR A 722 16.40 1.67 -5.40
C TYR A 722 16.76 1.01 -6.73
N VAL A 723 15.86 1.13 -7.71
CA VAL A 723 16.09 0.83 -9.13
C VAL A 723 15.73 2.02 -10.01
N THR A 724 16.23 2.04 -11.25
CA THR A 724 15.96 3.12 -12.22
C THR A 724 15.47 2.57 -13.55
N THR A 725 14.71 3.40 -14.28
CA THR A 725 14.43 3.18 -15.72
C THR A 725 15.65 3.57 -16.56
N LEU A 726 15.57 3.31 -17.86
CA LEU A 726 16.57 3.74 -18.84
C LEU A 726 16.75 5.28 -18.86
N TYR A 727 15.71 6.02 -18.53
CA TYR A 727 15.72 7.49 -18.47
C TYR A 727 16.03 8.05 -17.08
N GLY A 728 16.37 7.18 -16.12
CA GLY A 728 16.76 7.57 -14.77
C GLY A 728 15.60 7.72 -13.78
N ARG A 729 14.33 7.48 -14.16
CA ARG A 729 13.20 7.48 -13.22
C ARG A 729 13.46 6.50 -12.11
N ARG A 730 13.36 6.96 -10.85
CA ARG A 730 13.82 6.22 -9.68
C ARG A 730 12.66 5.69 -8.86
N ARG A 731 12.78 4.44 -8.39
CA ARG A 731 11.89 3.84 -7.41
C ARG A 731 12.66 3.28 -6.23
N ALA A 732 12.42 3.80 -5.03
CA ALA A 732 12.95 3.24 -3.79
C ALA A 732 12.28 1.90 -3.45
N LEU A 733 13.05 0.95 -2.91
CA LEU A 733 12.62 -0.41 -2.57
C LEU A 733 13.00 -0.77 -1.14
N PRO A 734 12.38 -0.15 -0.13
CA PRO A 734 12.64 -0.45 1.27
C PRO A 734 12.29 -1.90 1.64
N GLU A 735 11.40 -2.55 0.90
CA GLU A 735 10.97 -3.94 1.08
C GLU A 735 12.13 -4.94 1.03
N LEU A 736 13.19 -4.64 0.27
CA LEU A 736 14.36 -5.51 0.13
C LEU A 736 15.15 -5.69 1.43
N LYS A 737 15.04 -4.74 2.36
CA LYS A 737 15.67 -4.79 3.68
C LYS A 737 14.85 -5.53 4.72
N SER A 738 13.63 -5.99 4.38
CA SER A 738 12.74 -6.66 5.33
C SER A 738 13.24 -8.05 5.70
N SER A 739 13.19 -8.39 6.98
CA SER A 739 13.43 -9.75 7.48
C SER A 739 12.32 -10.71 7.07
N ASN A 740 11.12 -10.20 6.76
CA ASN A 740 10.00 -11.01 6.30
C ASN A 740 10.23 -11.46 4.84
N PHE A 741 10.34 -12.78 4.64
CA PHE A 741 10.57 -13.38 3.33
C PHE A 741 9.55 -12.93 2.27
N ASN A 742 8.26 -12.87 2.60
CA ASN A 742 7.22 -12.48 1.63
C ASN A 742 7.35 -11.02 1.19
N ILE A 743 7.67 -10.11 2.13
CA ILE A 743 7.89 -8.69 1.83
C ILE A 743 9.17 -8.53 1.00
N ARG A 744 10.24 -9.19 1.38
CA ARG A 744 11.51 -9.15 0.63
C ARG A 744 11.35 -9.72 -0.78
N SER A 745 10.69 -10.86 -0.93
CA SER A 745 10.39 -11.45 -2.24
C SER A 745 9.49 -10.56 -3.11
N MET A 746 8.57 -9.80 -2.49
CA MET A 746 7.81 -8.77 -3.19
C MET A 746 8.73 -7.65 -3.67
N GLY A 747 9.66 -7.17 -2.83
CA GLY A 747 10.69 -6.19 -3.20
C GLY A 747 11.58 -6.66 -4.36
N GLU A 748 12.00 -7.92 -4.36
CA GLU A 748 12.79 -8.51 -5.46
C GLU A 748 12.01 -8.51 -6.79
N ARG A 749 10.72 -8.88 -6.78
CA ARG A 749 9.86 -8.77 -7.97
C ARG A 749 9.69 -7.32 -8.45
N MET A 750 9.56 -6.37 -7.52
CA MET A 750 9.50 -4.95 -7.87
C MET A 750 10.81 -4.47 -8.50
N ALA A 751 11.97 -4.95 -8.02
CA ALA A 751 13.27 -4.64 -8.59
C ALA A 751 13.41 -5.14 -10.04
N LEU A 752 12.91 -6.33 -10.33
CA LEU A 752 12.92 -6.91 -11.67
C LEU A 752 12.02 -6.15 -12.63
N ASN A 753 10.81 -5.85 -12.21
CA ASN A 753 9.75 -5.31 -13.06
C ASN A 753 9.86 -3.79 -13.30
N THR A 754 10.25 -3.02 -12.29
CA THR A 754 10.21 -1.55 -12.37
C THR A 754 11.07 -0.95 -13.49
N PRO A 755 12.32 -1.40 -13.76
CA PRO A 755 13.11 -0.86 -14.87
C PRO A 755 12.45 -1.10 -16.22
N ILE A 756 11.81 -2.25 -16.42
CA ILE A 756 11.17 -2.64 -17.67
C ILE A 756 9.86 -1.86 -17.88
N GLN A 757 8.94 -1.98 -16.94
CA GLN A 757 7.64 -1.27 -17.00
C GLN A 757 7.78 0.24 -16.99
N GLY A 758 8.69 0.75 -16.15
CA GLY A 758 8.92 2.19 -16.07
C GLY A 758 9.56 2.74 -17.36
N THR A 759 10.49 2.01 -17.96
CA THR A 759 11.06 2.41 -19.28
C THR A 759 9.99 2.38 -20.36
N ALA A 760 9.13 1.36 -20.42
CA ALA A 760 8.00 1.33 -21.34
C ALA A 760 7.04 2.52 -21.12
N ALA A 761 6.78 2.88 -19.86
CA ALA A 761 5.97 4.05 -19.51
C ALA A 761 6.64 5.37 -19.94
N ASP A 762 7.95 5.49 -19.79
CA ASP A 762 8.68 6.68 -20.26
C ASP A 762 8.65 6.77 -21.79
N ILE A 763 8.82 5.65 -22.52
CA ILE A 763 8.77 5.60 -23.98
C ILE A 763 7.39 6.03 -24.49
N ILE A 764 6.29 5.50 -23.92
CA ILE A 764 4.94 5.90 -24.37
C ILE A 764 4.67 7.40 -24.11
N LYS A 765 5.18 7.96 -23.00
CA LYS A 765 5.08 9.39 -22.72
C LYS A 765 5.85 10.22 -23.73
N ILE A 766 7.06 9.80 -24.09
CA ILE A 766 7.85 10.45 -25.14
C ILE A 766 7.13 10.37 -26.49
N ALA A 767 6.54 9.21 -26.81
CA ALA A 767 5.72 9.05 -28.00
C ALA A 767 4.53 9.99 -28.03
N MET A 768 3.81 10.15 -26.91
CA MET A 768 2.71 11.12 -26.78
C MET A 768 3.16 12.57 -27.08
N LEU A 769 4.31 12.97 -26.52
CA LEU A 769 4.88 14.30 -26.77
C LEU A 769 5.22 14.49 -28.25
N ARG A 770 5.91 13.51 -28.86
CA ARG A 770 6.32 13.55 -30.25
C ARG A 770 5.14 13.55 -31.22
N VAL A 771 4.15 12.68 -31.00
CA VAL A 771 2.91 12.63 -31.79
C VAL A 771 2.17 13.97 -31.71
N SER A 772 1.94 14.49 -30.49
CA SER A 772 1.26 15.78 -30.29
C SER A 772 1.98 16.95 -31.02
N ASP A 773 3.31 16.97 -30.94
CA ASP A 773 4.13 17.99 -31.57
C ASP A 773 4.14 17.86 -33.11
N ALA A 774 4.23 16.64 -33.63
CA ALA A 774 4.19 16.36 -35.09
C ALA A 774 2.85 16.74 -35.70
N LEU A 775 1.74 16.38 -35.08
CA LEU A 775 0.39 16.77 -35.54
C LEU A 775 0.22 18.29 -35.58
N ARG A 776 0.69 19.00 -34.53
CA ARG A 776 0.64 20.45 -34.45
C ARG A 776 1.52 21.13 -35.50
N LYS A 777 2.75 20.66 -35.70
CA LYS A 777 3.69 21.24 -36.71
C LYS A 777 3.18 21.08 -38.13
N GLN A 778 2.44 20.02 -38.42
CA GLN A 778 1.84 19.83 -39.76
C GLN A 778 0.50 20.55 -39.92
N GLY A 779 0.00 21.25 -38.88
CA GLY A 779 -1.25 21.98 -38.91
C GLY A 779 -2.50 21.12 -39.08
N LEU A 780 -2.43 19.85 -38.66
CA LEU A 780 -3.54 18.90 -38.77
C LEU A 780 -4.63 19.16 -37.70
N GLN A 781 -5.86 18.79 -38.01
CA GLN A 781 -7.00 18.87 -37.09
C GLN A 781 -7.08 17.65 -36.16
N ALA A 782 -6.20 16.70 -36.36
CA ALA A 782 -6.06 15.50 -35.56
C ALA A 782 -5.75 15.80 -34.08
N ARG A 783 -6.35 15.06 -33.17
CA ARG A 783 -6.18 15.21 -31.72
C ARG A 783 -5.92 13.87 -31.05
N LEU A 784 -4.91 13.79 -30.20
CA LEU A 784 -4.72 12.67 -29.30
C LEU A 784 -5.85 12.71 -28.27
N VAL A 785 -6.60 11.61 -28.10
CA VAL A 785 -7.80 11.55 -27.24
C VAL A 785 -7.69 10.54 -26.13
N LEU A 786 -7.01 9.40 -26.33
CA LEU A 786 -6.81 8.38 -25.31
C LEU A 786 -5.39 7.80 -25.35
N GLN A 787 -4.94 7.39 -24.17
CA GLN A 787 -3.80 6.52 -23.96
C GLN A 787 -4.27 5.33 -23.11
N VAL A 788 -4.09 4.11 -23.58
CA VAL A 788 -4.53 2.86 -22.91
C VAL A 788 -3.40 1.85 -22.96
N HIS A 789 -2.75 1.58 -21.81
CA HIS A 789 -1.58 0.71 -21.73
C HIS A 789 -0.44 1.12 -22.68
N ASP A 790 -0.25 0.40 -23.77
CA ASP A 790 0.78 0.63 -24.79
C ASP A 790 0.20 1.25 -26.08
N GLU A 791 -1.05 1.71 -26.05
CA GLU A 791 -1.91 2.12 -27.17
C GLU A 791 -2.15 3.64 -27.11
N LEU A 792 -2.06 4.32 -28.26
CA LEU A 792 -2.42 5.73 -28.46
C LEU A 792 -3.57 5.84 -29.45
N ILE A 793 -4.61 6.61 -29.11
CA ILE A 793 -5.78 6.82 -29.95
C ILE A 793 -5.89 8.28 -30.33
N VAL A 794 -5.95 8.55 -31.62
CA VAL A 794 -6.08 9.87 -32.23
C VAL A 794 -7.41 9.97 -32.98
N GLU A 795 -8.17 11.03 -32.77
CA GLU A 795 -9.33 11.37 -33.56
C GLU A 795 -8.90 12.34 -34.66
N CYS A 796 -9.18 12.06 -35.93
CA CYS A 796 -8.82 12.94 -37.06
C CYS A 796 -9.90 12.94 -38.14
N PRO A 797 -9.98 14.02 -38.97
CA PRO A 797 -10.76 13.99 -40.19
C PRO A 797 -10.41 12.80 -41.08
N LEU A 798 -11.39 12.28 -41.79
CA LEU A 798 -11.20 11.09 -42.66
C LEU A 798 -10.09 11.31 -43.70
N GLU A 799 -9.98 12.50 -44.28
CA GLU A 799 -8.95 12.87 -45.22
C GLU A 799 -7.52 12.92 -44.64
N GLU A 800 -7.39 13.13 -43.35
CA GLU A 800 -6.10 13.11 -42.65
C GLU A 800 -5.68 11.70 -42.19
N GLY A 801 -6.58 10.71 -42.24
CA GLY A 801 -6.42 9.40 -41.62
C GLY A 801 -5.13 8.65 -41.99
N GLU A 802 -4.78 8.56 -43.29
CA GLU A 802 -3.54 7.89 -43.74
C GLU A 802 -2.29 8.64 -43.27
N THR A 803 -2.30 9.97 -43.32
CA THR A 803 -1.18 10.81 -42.87
C THR A 803 -0.99 10.69 -41.37
N VAL A 804 -2.09 10.70 -40.60
CA VAL A 804 -2.07 10.53 -39.14
C VAL A 804 -1.59 9.14 -38.72
N MET A 805 -2.03 8.07 -39.42
CA MET A 805 -1.51 6.73 -39.15
C MET A 805 0.02 6.65 -39.33
N GLU A 806 0.56 7.24 -40.40
CA GLU A 806 2.00 7.23 -40.64
C GLU A 806 2.76 8.05 -39.60
N ILE A 807 2.23 9.24 -39.22
CA ILE A 807 2.83 10.06 -38.16
C ILE A 807 2.84 9.31 -36.83
N VAL A 808 1.70 8.80 -36.42
CA VAL A 808 1.59 8.12 -35.10
C VAL A 808 2.53 6.92 -35.08
N ARG A 809 2.51 6.07 -36.10
CA ARG A 809 3.40 4.92 -36.21
C ARG A 809 4.87 5.33 -36.14
N SER A 810 5.29 6.27 -36.98
CA SER A 810 6.69 6.70 -37.09
C SER A 810 7.18 7.34 -35.78
N GLU A 811 6.38 8.23 -35.15
CA GLU A 811 6.77 8.89 -33.92
C GLU A 811 6.81 7.95 -32.70
N MET A 812 5.94 6.93 -32.68
CA MET A 812 6.01 5.85 -31.69
C MET A 812 7.27 4.99 -31.90
N GLU A 813 7.55 4.54 -33.12
CA GLU A 813 8.73 3.71 -33.43
C GLU A 813 10.06 4.42 -33.16
N GLN A 814 10.09 5.75 -33.31
CA GLN A 814 11.26 6.59 -33.06
C GLN A 814 11.32 7.19 -31.63
N ALA A 815 10.39 6.84 -30.74
CA ALA A 815 10.33 7.41 -29.38
C ALA A 815 11.53 7.03 -28.50
N ALA A 816 12.21 5.92 -28.83
CA ALA A 816 13.43 5.51 -28.15
C ALA A 816 14.39 4.79 -29.10
N ILE A 817 15.68 4.84 -28.79
CA ILE A 817 16.73 4.11 -29.50
C ILE A 817 17.08 2.89 -28.65
N LEU A 818 16.60 1.72 -29.05
CA LEU A 818 16.92 0.45 -28.40
C LEU A 818 17.81 -0.41 -29.31
N SER A 819 18.40 -1.47 -28.77
CA SER A 819 19.17 -2.47 -29.53
C SER A 819 18.29 -3.34 -30.45
N VAL A 820 16.97 -3.25 -30.31
CA VAL A 820 15.94 -3.86 -31.16
C VAL A 820 14.95 -2.78 -31.59
N PRO A 821 14.37 -2.86 -32.80
CA PRO A 821 13.42 -1.84 -33.24
C PRO A 821 12.16 -1.82 -32.38
N LEU A 822 11.64 -0.64 -32.10
CA LEU A 822 10.26 -0.48 -31.63
C LEU A 822 9.36 -0.67 -32.87
N ILE A 823 8.26 -1.38 -32.71
CA ILE A 823 7.26 -1.59 -33.75
C ILE A 823 5.91 -1.16 -33.20
N ALA A 824 5.23 -0.29 -33.95
CA ALA A 824 3.88 0.13 -33.66
C ALA A 824 2.95 -0.27 -34.82
N GLU A 825 1.87 -0.94 -34.49
CA GLU A 825 0.83 -1.31 -35.47
C GLU A 825 -0.26 -0.24 -35.41
N ALA A 826 -0.47 0.50 -36.53
CA ALA A 826 -1.47 1.53 -36.62
C ALA A 826 -2.61 1.12 -37.56
N LYS A 827 -3.86 1.43 -37.15
CA LYS A 827 -5.06 1.13 -37.93
C LYS A 827 -6.10 2.24 -37.76
N ALA A 828 -6.87 2.52 -38.79
CA ALA A 828 -7.98 3.46 -38.75
C ALA A 828 -9.33 2.73 -38.72
N GLY A 829 -10.30 3.30 -37.99
CA GLY A 829 -11.65 2.74 -37.92
C GLY A 829 -12.73 3.77 -37.56
N ALA A 830 -13.98 3.42 -37.84
CA ALA A 830 -15.15 4.22 -37.51
C ALA A 830 -15.60 4.06 -36.03
N SER A 831 -14.92 3.23 -35.27
CA SER A 831 -15.09 3.06 -33.82
C SER A 831 -13.77 2.64 -33.20
N TRP A 832 -13.63 2.72 -31.90
CA TRP A 832 -12.45 2.22 -31.20
C TRP A 832 -12.26 0.71 -31.40
N TYR A 833 -13.35 -0.03 -31.59
CA TYR A 833 -13.30 -1.47 -31.87
C TYR A 833 -12.71 -1.76 -33.26
N GLU A 834 -13.10 -0.99 -34.29
CA GLU A 834 -12.65 -1.20 -35.66
C GLU A 834 -11.22 -0.70 -35.91
N ALA A 835 -10.79 0.31 -35.16
CA ALA A 835 -9.44 0.85 -35.22
C ALA A 835 -8.39 -0.07 -34.57
N LYS A 836 -8.81 -1.10 -33.82
CA LYS A 836 -7.91 -2.04 -33.13
C LYS A 836 -7.64 -3.33 -33.91
#